data_17ba164d27f3ebf076d7b26981581a6d
#
_entry.id   17ba164d27f3ebf076d7b26981581a6d
#
_cell.length_a   1.000
_cell.length_b   1.000
_cell.length_c   1.000
_cell.angle_alpha   90.00
_cell.angle_beta   90.00
_cell.angle_gamma   90.00
#
_symmetry.space_group_name_H-M   'P 1'
#
loop_
_entity.id
_entity.type
_entity.pdbx_description
1 polymer ?
#
loop_
_entity_poly.entity_id
_entity_poly.type
_entity_poly.pdbx_seq_one_letter_code
_entity_poly.pdbx_strand_id
1 'polypeptide(L)'
;MAPSFGSYIAGCLALIGIIAALGLGGYWLRRWIVPEFSGALARLADATLAVALLVVSLQILGSLSLLYFGWIVVFCIGVGLGSAWLGYSKAGGHGREVAAPRVQDIALVIALGVASWTVAEWTFPAQSSLDFGMFGGDTTWYHMPFSAFIAQEHSTVHLHYTDPLRLAAWFYPASTELVNAATIVLFKSDWLAPLQNLIWLPIGLLAAWCIGRPYKVGPATLVAAAIVLDAGVMIETQPGEARNDIMGLAFLLAFAAFLINGHQRRAPAAGAVQDAPESDAPLLDKGPLIMAGIAAGLAASVKTTFLVPVVAIAIGVVIFSGRGRRWTSAWVMGLPMLVVGGYWYLRAAIKTGGNPIPITKFGPLNLPRPDQMPLDPRPRFAVIDYITNATIYRRWFFPELENAFGPLWPLILIMAVSAAVYIAWKSRNKILRVIAVASLLTAVVYVFTPLTAAGQEGSPTGFFTNTRYLVPGLVLAMALLPLARPIRAPDRRAWQTLLFLTGVFAITVLTTPRWFTSYLVGTVFLTLCLVWAPAALSLARSRGSVSRPAIAAGAVVLVLLAVVLGRAQQVQYADQHYVNPDPFLGEGGPKEAYVYTQKLHDQRIGIIGSSQIIFGQYGFYGNDASNHVEYIGVHGPHGANRLPTSCAQLRGLINQGDYDYLVMSQYTQDTGPYNTGVANPYQFPVYAWVKGDPAVMLVVKDNLASPQPDYVFKVEGKLDPSACKPEKRPEVPGEEPIE
;
A
#
# COMPACT_ATOMS: atom_id res chain seq x y z
N MET A 1 15.26 23.93 0.09
CA MET A 1 14.72 24.76 -1.04
C MET A 1 13.95 23.88 -2.00
N ALA A 2 12.81 24.33 -2.52
CA ALA A 2 12.08 23.57 -3.51
C ALA A 2 12.90 23.37 -4.80
N PRO A 3 12.75 22.23 -5.51
CA PRO A 3 13.37 22.01 -6.82
C PRO A 3 13.07 23.14 -7.81
N SER A 4 13.94 23.35 -8.79
CA SER A 4 13.78 24.42 -9.77
C SER A 4 12.46 24.30 -10.54
N PHE A 5 11.92 25.44 -11.02
CA PHE A 5 10.71 25.42 -11.87
C PHE A 5 10.90 24.57 -13.14
N GLY A 6 12.11 24.61 -13.72
CA GLY A 6 12.44 23.80 -14.90
C GLY A 6 12.37 22.30 -14.63
N SER A 7 12.91 21.83 -13.49
CA SER A 7 12.81 20.40 -13.10
C SER A 7 11.38 19.98 -12.82
N TYR A 8 10.58 20.85 -12.21
CA TYR A 8 9.15 20.59 -11.99
C TYR A 8 8.39 20.41 -13.30
N ILE A 9 8.56 21.32 -14.26
CA ILE A 9 7.89 21.22 -15.58
C ILE A 9 8.35 19.97 -16.32
N ALA A 10 9.66 19.66 -16.29
CA ALA A 10 10.16 18.43 -16.90
C ALA A 10 9.52 17.18 -16.28
N GLY A 11 9.40 17.12 -14.95
CA GLY A 11 8.69 16.06 -14.23
C GLY A 11 7.22 15.95 -14.63
N CYS A 12 6.49 17.09 -14.73
CA CYS A 12 5.11 17.11 -15.17
C CYS A 12 4.93 16.58 -16.60
N LEU A 13 5.76 17.04 -17.54
CA LEU A 13 5.70 16.59 -18.93
C LEU A 13 6.03 15.09 -19.05
N ALA A 14 7.02 14.62 -18.30
CA ALA A 14 7.38 13.21 -18.22
C ALA A 14 6.22 12.37 -17.68
N LEU A 15 5.64 12.76 -16.54
CA LEU A 15 4.52 12.05 -15.91
C LEU A 15 3.28 12.01 -16.81
N ILE A 16 2.91 13.15 -17.42
CA ILE A 16 1.80 13.23 -18.37
C ILE A 16 2.06 12.31 -19.58
N GLY A 17 3.27 12.34 -20.15
CA GLY A 17 3.66 11.49 -21.27
C GLY A 17 3.58 10.01 -20.93
N ILE A 18 4.08 9.61 -19.75
CA ILE A 18 4.02 8.23 -19.24
C ILE A 18 2.56 7.80 -19.05
N ILE A 19 1.75 8.57 -18.35
CA ILE A 19 0.34 8.26 -18.10
C ILE A 19 -0.44 8.14 -19.41
N ALA A 20 -0.22 9.06 -20.36
CA ALA A 20 -0.88 9.04 -21.64
C ALA A 20 -0.49 7.79 -22.46
N ALA A 21 0.79 7.46 -22.54
CA ALA A 21 1.30 6.32 -23.28
C ALA A 21 0.83 4.98 -22.68
N LEU A 22 0.98 4.81 -21.36
CA LEU A 22 0.53 3.60 -20.66
C LEU A 22 -0.99 3.46 -20.66
N GLY A 23 -1.72 4.58 -20.54
CA GLY A 23 -3.17 4.59 -20.67
C GLY A 23 -3.64 4.18 -22.07
N LEU A 24 -2.97 4.64 -23.11
CA LEU A 24 -3.21 4.23 -24.51
C LEU A 24 -2.89 2.73 -24.68
N GLY A 25 -1.80 2.27 -24.12
CA GLY A 25 -1.42 0.85 -24.09
C GLY A 25 -2.47 0.00 -23.41
N GLY A 26 -2.91 0.39 -22.21
CA GLY A 26 -3.98 -0.30 -21.47
C GLY A 26 -5.30 -0.35 -22.26
N TYR A 27 -5.70 0.77 -22.89
CA TYR A 27 -6.90 0.86 -23.70
C TYR A 27 -6.89 -0.14 -24.87
N TRP A 28 -5.80 -0.20 -25.65
CA TRP A 28 -5.72 -1.09 -26.81
C TRP A 28 -5.52 -2.55 -26.43
N LEU A 29 -4.72 -2.83 -25.39
CA LEU A 29 -4.59 -4.19 -24.86
C LEU A 29 -5.92 -4.73 -24.34
N ARG A 30 -6.71 -3.92 -23.62
CA ARG A 30 -8.05 -4.33 -23.20
C ARG A 30 -8.94 -4.68 -24.38
N ARG A 31 -8.90 -3.89 -25.46
CA ARG A 31 -9.70 -4.18 -26.68
C ARG A 31 -9.30 -5.49 -27.34
N TRP A 32 -8.06 -5.90 -27.19
CA TRP A 32 -7.61 -7.21 -27.65
C TRP A 32 -7.98 -8.33 -26.67
N ILE A 33 -7.70 -8.17 -25.37
CA ILE A 33 -7.81 -9.23 -24.34
C ILE A 33 -9.28 -9.46 -23.96
N VAL A 34 -10.04 -8.37 -23.73
CA VAL A 34 -11.43 -8.38 -23.27
C VAL A 34 -12.28 -7.34 -24.02
N PRO A 35 -12.41 -7.49 -25.36
CA PRO A 35 -13.12 -6.52 -26.21
C PRO A 35 -14.57 -6.29 -25.78
N GLU A 36 -15.13 -7.26 -25.11
CA GLU A 36 -16.47 -7.26 -24.61
C GLU A 36 -16.68 -6.43 -23.33
N PHE A 37 -15.64 -6.02 -22.62
CA PHE A 37 -15.77 -5.17 -21.43
C PHE A 37 -16.16 -3.75 -21.84
N SER A 38 -17.21 -3.20 -21.22
CA SER A 38 -17.78 -1.89 -21.54
C SER A 38 -18.03 -1.04 -20.30
N GLY A 39 -18.19 0.26 -20.47
CA GLY A 39 -18.50 1.21 -19.40
C GLY A 39 -17.46 1.21 -18.27
N ALA A 40 -17.92 1.21 -17.03
CA ALA A 40 -17.08 1.22 -15.83
C ALA A 40 -16.07 0.05 -15.80
N LEU A 41 -16.49 -1.14 -16.19
CA LEU A 41 -15.62 -2.33 -16.22
C LEU A 41 -14.48 -2.17 -17.25
N ALA A 42 -14.75 -1.54 -18.39
CA ALA A 42 -13.70 -1.25 -19.36
C ALA A 42 -12.68 -0.25 -18.80
N ARG A 43 -13.14 0.79 -18.07
CA ARG A 43 -12.24 1.77 -17.45
C ARG A 43 -11.41 1.14 -16.35
N LEU A 44 -12.00 0.27 -15.54
CA LEU A 44 -11.26 -0.51 -14.54
C LEU A 44 -10.17 -1.38 -15.20
N ALA A 45 -10.49 -2.04 -16.31
CA ALA A 45 -9.55 -2.87 -17.05
C ALA A 45 -8.43 -2.02 -17.70
N ASP A 46 -8.77 -0.86 -18.30
CA ASP A 46 -7.79 0.08 -18.85
C ASP A 46 -6.80 0.55 -17.78
N ALA A 47 -7.30 0.95 -16.59
CA ALA A 47 -6.48 1.40 -15.47
C ALA A 47 -5.60 0.25 -14.91
N THR A 48 -6.17 -0.95 -14.74
CA THR A 48 -5.42 -2.12 -14.25
C THR A 48 -4.26 -2.46 -15.18
N LEU A 49 -4.48 -2.44 -16.50
CA LEU A 49 -3.42 -2.69 -17.48
C LEU A 49 -2.37 -1.59 -17.49
N ALA A 50 -2.76 -0.31 -17.43
CA ALA A 50 -1.82 0.80 -17.39
C ALA A 50 -0.92 0.74 -16.14
N VAL A 51 -1.47 0.43 -14.97
CA VAL A 51 -0.69 0.27 -13.73
C VAL A 51 0.21 -0.97 -13.80
N ALA A 52 -0.26 -2.08 -14.37
CA ALA A 52 0.58 -3.27 -14.55
C ALA A 52 1.77 -3.00 -15.48
N LEU A 53 1.53 -2.29 -16.60
CA LEU A 53 2.61 -1.87 -17.50
C LEU A 53 3.61 -0.96 -16.79
N LEU A 54 3.16 0.00 -15.97
CA LEU A 54 4.02 0.85 -15.16
C LEU A 54 4.87 0.03 -14.19
N VAL A 55 4.23 -0.79 -13.34
CA VAL A 55 4.91 -1.57 -12.30
C VAL A 55 5.95 -2.51 -12.93
N VAL A 56 5.59 -3.25 -13.98
CA VAL A 56 6.52 -4.17 -14.67
C VAL A 56 7.67 -3.39 -15.32
N SER A 57 7.40 -2.24 -15.95
CA SER A 57 8.45 -1.40 -16.54
C SER A 57 9.46 -0.94 -15.49
N LEU A 58 8.98 -0.45 -14.34
CA LEU A 58 9.83 -0.01 -13.25
C LEU A 58 10.61 -1.17 -12.60
N GLN A 59 9.99 -2.36 -12.46
CA GLN A 59 10.67 -3.57 -11.97
C GLN A 59 11.81 -3.97 -12.92
N ILE A 60 11.60 -3.92 -14.24
CA ILE A 60 12.65 -4.20 -15.23
C ILE A 60 13.79 -3.18 -15.12
N LEU A 61 13.47 -1.89 -15.13
CA LEU A 61 14.48 -0.83 -15.00
C LEU A 61 15.24 -0.94 -13.68
N GLY A 62 14.53 -1.18 -12.57
CA GLY A 62 15.14 -1.33 -11.25
C GLY A 62 16.05 -2.56 -11.14
N SER A 63 15.67 -3.68 -11.77
CA SER A 63 16.50 -4.88 -11.80
C SER A 63 17.78 -4.72 -12.64
N LEU A 64 17.77 -3.79 -13.59
CA LEU A 64 18.91 -3.45 -14.42
C LEU A 64 19.70 -2.23 -13.90
N SER A 65 19.32 -1.66 -12.75
CA SER A 65 19.91 -0.42 -12.20
C SER A 65 19.81 0.77 -13.17
N LEU A 66 18.67 0.90 -13.84
CA LEU A 66 18.39 1.92 -14.86
C LEU A 66 17.26 2.88 -14.47
N LEU A 67 16.95 3.06 -13.17
CA LEU A 67 15.90 3.97 -12.71
C LEU A 67 16.32 5.45 -12.77
N TYR A 68 16.89 5.88 -13.89
CA TYR A 68 17.21 7.27 -14.19
C TYR A 68 16.06 7.96 -14.91
N PHE A 69 15.93 9.27 -14.76
CA PHE A 69 14.89 10.10 -15.40
C PHE A 69 14.67 9.74 -16.88
N GLY A 70 15.73 9.77 -17.68
CA GLY A 70 15.62 9.52 -19.13
C GLY A 70 15.13 8.10 -19.45
N TRP A 71 15.65 7.09 -18.74
CA TRP A 71 15.26 5.71 -18.96
C TRP A 71 13.82 5.44 -18.51
N ILE A 72 13.37 6.00 -17.38
CA ILE A 72 11.97 5.88 -16.91
C ILE A 72 11.05 6.43 -18.00
N VAL A 73 11.32 7.64 -18.52
CA VAL A 73 10.48 8.29 -19.52
C VAL A 73 10.46 7.48 -20.83
N VAL A 74 11.63 7.20 -21.40
CA VAL A 74 11.74 6.53 -22.71
C VAL A 74 11.19 5.12 -22.64
N PHE A 75 11.53 4.36 -21.62
CA PHE A 75 11.09 2.97 -21.50
C PHE A 75 9.59 2.86 -21.25
N CYS A 76 9.03 3.62 -20.29
CA CYS A 76 7.59 3.57 -20.01
C CYS A 76 6.75 4.06 -21.21
N ILE A 77 7.17 5.13 -21.89
CA ILE A 77 6.50 5.58 -23.12
C ILE A 77 6.64 4.52 -24.23
N GLY A 78 7.82 3.94 -24.40
CA GLY A 78 8.07 2.88 -25.39
C GLY A 78 7.21 1.65 -25.14
N VAL A 79 7.12 1.17 -23.88
CA VAL A 79 6.26 0.06 -23.48
C VAL A 79 4.79 0.41 -23.70
N GLY A 80 4.36 1.63 -23.35
CA GLY A 80 2.98 2.08 -23.55
C GLY A 80 2.59 2.10 -25.04
N LEU A 81 3.40 2.73 -25.88
CA LEU A 81 3.17 2.81 -27.33
C LEU A 81 3.28 1.44 -28.02
N GLY A 82 4.28 0.63 -27.63
CA GLY A 82 4.42 -0.75 -28.13
C GLY A 82 3.22 -1.63 -27.78
N SER A 83 2.74 -1.50 -26.54
CA SER A 83 1.50 -2.18 -26.10
C SER A 83 0.28 -1.69 -26.84
N ALA A 84 0.19 -0.39 -27.13
CA ALA A 84 -0.90 0.18 -27.91
C ALA A 84 -0.88 -0.35 -29.35
N TRP A 85 0.29 -0.37 -29.98
CA TRP A 85 0.45 -0.92 -31.34
C TRP A 85 0.10 -2.41 -31.40
N LEU A 86 0.60 -3.22 -30.46
CA LEU A 86 0.29 -4.64 -30.36
C LEU A 86 -1.21 -4.86 -30.18
N GLY A 87 -1.83 -4.16 -29.22
CA GLY A 87 -3.27 -4.25 -28.97
C GLY A 87 -4.10 -3.83 -30.17
N TYR A 88 -3.72 -2.72 -30.84
CA TYR A 88 -4.37 -2.26 -32.07
C TYR A 88 -4.29 -3.28 -33.21
N SER A 89 -3.10 -3.83 -33.45
CA SER A 89 -2.87 -4.80 -34.52
C SER A 89 -3.59 -6.13 -34.32
N LYS A 90 -3.85 -6.50 -33.06
CA LYS A 90 -4.53 -7.75 -32.69
C LYS A 90 -6.02 -7.58 -32.38
N ALA A 91 -6.49 -6.37 -32.14
CA ALA A 91 -7.91 -6.07 -31.96
C ALA A 91 -8.62 -6.29 -33.32
N GLY A 92 -9.00 -7.52 -33.62
CA GLY A 92 -9.94 -7.83 -34.70
C GLY A 92 -11.21 -7.01 -34.50
N GLY A 93 -11.85 -6.60 -35.59
CA GLY A 93 -12.96 -5.63 -35.67
C GLY A 93 -13.93 -5.59 -34.48
N HIS A 94 -14.58 -4.50 -34.29
CA HIS A 94 -15.38 -4.10 -33.12
C HIS A 94 -16.14 -5.26 -32.46
N GLY A 95 -15.57 -5.85 -31.41
CA GLY A 95 -16.30 -6.79 -30.57
C GLY A 95 -17.60 -6.11 -30.11
N ARG A 96 -18.73 -6.83 -30.22
CA ARG A 96 -20.03 -6.31 -29.83
C ARG A 96 -19.96 -5.90 -28.33
N GLU A 97 -19.87 -4.60 -28.07
CA GLU A 97 -19.88 -4.09 -26.70
C GLU A 97 -21.19 -4.52 -26.04
N VAL A 98 -21.08 -5.27 -24.96
CA VAL A 98 -22.24 -5.62 -24.16
C VAL A 98 -22.65 -4.38 -23.37
N ALA A 99 -23.84 -3.86 -23.70
CA ALA A 99 -24.37 -2.67 -23.06
C ALA A 99 -24.36 -2.80 -21.53
N ALA A 100 -23.84 -1.78 -20.86
CA ALA A 100 -23.86 -1.75 -19.40
C ALA A 100 -25.33 -1.72 -18.92
N PRO A 101 -25.69 -2.51 -17.90
CA PRO A 101 -27.03 -2.42 -17.33
C PRO A 101 -27.25 -1.00 -16.81
N ARG A 102 -28.38 -0.38 -17.17
CA ARG A 102 -28.76 0.93 -16.65
C ARG A 102 -29.06 0.83 -15.17
N VAL A 103 -28.54 1.77 -14.39
CA VAL A 103 -28.80 1.97 -12.97
C VAL A 103 -29.77 3.15 -12.85
N GLN A 104 -30.62 3.14 -11.83
CA GLN A 104 -31.50 4.27 -11.55
C GLN A 104 -30.69 5.53 -11.24
N ASP A 105 -31.07 6.68 -11.78
CA ASP A 105 -30.31 7.93 -11.62
C ASP A 105 -30.12 8.34 -10.15
N ILE A 106 -31.13 8.14 -9.29
CA ILE A 106 -31.02 8.43 -7.85
C ILE A 106 -29.99 7.50 -7.17
N ALA A 107 -29.96 6.22 -7.52
CA ALA A 107 -28.97 5.28 -6.95
C ALA A 107 -27.54 5.66 -7.41
N LEU A 108 -27.38 6.15 -8.61
CA LEU A 108 -26.11 6.69 -9.09
C LEU A 108 -25.70 7.95 -8.29
N VAL A 109 -26.64 8.88 -8.06
CA VAL A 109 -26.37 10.09 -7.27
C VAL A 109 -25.94 9.74 -5.84
N ILE A 110 -26.61 8.78 -5.19
CA ILE A 110 -26.21 8.30 -3.85
C ILE A 110 -24.77 7.74 -3.89
N ALA A 111 -24.48 6.88 -4.86
CA ALA A 111 -23.14 6.27 -4.97
C ALA A 111 -22.04 7.32 -5.24
N LEU A 112 -22.30 8.30 -6.10
CA LEU A 112 -21.38 9.42 -6.34
C LEU A 112 -21.24 10.31 -5.13
N GLY A 113 -22.31 10.53 -4.37
CA GLY A 113 -22.26 11.28 -3.10
C GLY A 113 -21.36 10.57 -2.08
N VAL A 114 -21.55 9.26 -1.87
CA VAL A 114 -20.69 8.46 -1.00
C VAL A 114 -19.24 8.46 -1.47
N ALA A 115 -18.99 8.22 -2.76
CA ALA A 115 -17.64 8.25 -3.30
C ALA A 115 -16.97 9.64 -3.14
N SER A 116 -17.75 10.72 -3.33
CA SER A 116 -17.26 12.09 -3.14
C SER A 116 -16.90 12.36 -1.68
N TRP A 117 -17.72 11.89 -0.76
CA TRP A 117 -17.46 12.04 0.66
C TRP A 117 -16.18 11.29 1.07
N THR A 118 -16.08 10.00 0.72
CA THR A 118 -14.90 9.18 1.00
C THR A 118 -13.62 9.82 0.45
N VAL A 119 -13.63 10.29 -0.81
CA VAL A 119 -12.48 11.00 -1.38
C VAL A 119 -12.21 12.30 -0.64
N ALA A 120 -13.24 13.07 -0.26
CA ALA A 120 -13.06 14.33 0.45
C ALA A 120 -12.43 14.14 1.83
N GLU A 121 -12.83 13.12 2.59
CA GLU A 121 -12.21 12.79 3.89
C GLU A 121 -10.74 12.38 3.72
N TRP A 122 -10.43 11.58 2.70
CA TRP A 122 -9.06 11.17 2.41
C TRP A 122 -8.16 12.32 1.94
N THR A 123 -8.72 13.36 1.32
CA THR A 123 -7.92 14.51 0.89
C THR A 123 -7.43 15.35 2.06
N PHE A 124 -8.11 15.34 3.20
CA PHE A 124 -7.72 16.13 4.36
C PHE A 124 -6.35 15.69 4.93
N PRO A 125 -6.12 14.41 5.35
CA PRO A 125 -4.81 13.99 5.82
C PRO A 125 -3.74 14.10 4.73
N ALA A 126 -4.10 13.85 3.46
CA ALA A 126 -3.16 13.96 2.35
C ALA A 126 -2.64 15.41 2.17
N GLN A 127 -3.49 16.40 2.32
CA GLN A 127 -3.10 17.82 2.28
C GLN A 127 -2.38 18.25 3.56
N SER A 128 -2.80 17.74 4.73
CA SER A 128 -2.10 17.97 5.99
C SER A 128 -0.65 17.50 5.91
N SER A 129 -0.40 16.33 5.32
CA SER A 129 0.97 15.82 5.16
C SER A 129 1.81 16.63 4.17
N LEU A 130 1.19 17.40 3.26
CA LEU A 130 1.95 18.36 2.45
C LEU A 130 2.43 19.57 3.29
N ASP A 131 1.75 19.90 4.37
CA ASP A 131 2.12 21.02 5.25
C ASP A 131 3.07 20.59 6.38
N PHE A 132 2.87 19.40 6.92
CA PHE A 132 3.57 18.96 8.12
C PHE A 132 4.57 17.81 7.88
N GLY A 133 4.43 17.05 6.82
CA GLY A 133 5.19 15.84 6.53
C GLY A 133 4.39 14.56 6.81
N MET A 134 4.98 13.45 6.48
CA MET A 134 4.44 12.11 6.71
C MET A 134 5.01 11.57 8.03
N PHE A 135 4.16 11.28 9.03
CA PHE A 135 4.60 10.84 10.36
C PHE A 135 4.20 9.40 10.69
N GLY A 136 3.49 8.72 9.81
CA GLY A 136 3.11 7.33 10.04
C GLY A 136 4.32 6.42 10.24
N GLY A 137 4.35 5.66 11.34
CA GLY A 137 5.50 4.85 11.70
C GLY A 137 6.00 3.92 10.58
N ASP A 138 5.10 3.23 9.87
CA ASP A 138 5.50 2.38 8.72
C ASP A 138 6.07 3.23 7.58
N THR A 139 5.53 4.42 7.34
CA THR A 139 5.96 5.35 6.28
C THR A 139 7.38 5.80 6.50
N THR A 140 7.69 6.29 7.71
CA THR A 140 9.00 6.87 8.05
C THR A 140 10.04 5.82 8.40
N TRP A 141 9.60 4.60 8.75
CA TRP A 141 10.48 3.49 9.08
C TRP A 141 11.01 2.74 7.87
N TYR A 142 10.15 2.35 6.89
CA TYR A 142 10.60 1.54 5.76
C TYR A 142 10.01 1.92 4.40
N HIS A 143 8.76 2.41 4.29
CA HIS A 143 8.17 2.70 2.98
C HIS A 143 8.93 3.81 2.24
N MET A 144 9.09 4.96 2.89
CA MET A 144 9.80 6.08 2.26
C MET A 144 11.32 5.90 2.25
N PRO A 145 11.99 5.34 3.29
CA PRO A 145 13.39 4.94 3.18
C PRO A 145 13.68 4.02 2.00
N PHE A 146 12.83 3.00 1.74
CA PHE A 146 12.99 2.15 0.55
C PHE A 146 12.79 2.93 -0.74
N SER A 147 11.81 3.84 -0.79
CA SER A 147 11.55 4.66 -1.97
C SER A 147 12.73 5.57 -2.30
N ALA A 148 13.26 6.26 -1.29
CA ALA A 148 14.43 7.13 -1.43
C ALA A 148 15.69 6.34 -1.83
N PHE A 149 15.94 5.22 -1.16
CA PHE A 149 17.09 4.37 -1.46
C PHE A 149 17.04 3.80 -2.90
N ILE A 150 15.87 3.31 -3.34
CA ILE A 150 15.69 2.84 -4.72
C ILE A 150 15.92 3.99 -5.72
N ALA A 151 15.50 5.21 -5.39
CA ALA A 151 15.71 6.39 -6.23
C ALA A 151 17.18 6.79 -6.29
N GLN A 152 17.91 6.75 -5.16
CA GLN A 152 19.33 7.08 -5.06
C GLN A 152 20.22 6.05 -5.75
N GLU A 153 19.98 4.76 -5.50
CA GLU A 153 20.74 3.66 -6.10
C GLU A 153 20.32 3.34 -7.53
N HIS A 154 19.21 3.92 -8.01
CA HIS A 154 18.62 3.60 -9.31
C HIS A 154 18.33 2.12 -9.53
N SER A 155 18.19 1.36 -8.43
CA SER A 155 18.17 -0.10 -8.42
C SER A 155 17.17 -0.65 -7.40
N THR A 156 16.59 -1.80 -7.73
CA THR A 156 15.80 -2.62 -6.80
C THR A 156 16.53 -3.89 -6.34
N VAL A 157 17.73 -4.11 -6.84
CA VAL A 157 18.53 -5.33 -6.54
C VAL A 157 19.19 -5.24 -5.18
N HIS A 158 19.71 -4.05 -4.86
CA HIS A 158 20.29 -3.80 -3.53
C HIS A 158 19.18 -3.65 -2.50
N LEU A 159 19.48 -4.03 -1.28
CA LEU A 159 18.54 -4.02 -0.18
C LEU A 159 19.02 -3.09 0.89
N HIS A 160 18.11 -2.22 1.32
CA HIS A 160 18.37 -1.28 2.37
C HIS A 160 17.82 -1.81 3.69
N TYR A 161 18.67 -1.81 4.72
CA TYR A 161 18.25 -2.16 6.08
C TYR A 161 17.77 -0.92 6.78
N THR A 162 16.48 -0.89 7.05
CA THR A 162 15.86 0.21 7.78
C THR A 162 15.85 -0.04 9.29
N ASP A 163 16.08 -1.28 9.71
CA ASP A 163 16.09 -1.65 11.12
C ASP A 163 17.00 -2.89 11.30
N PRO A 164 18.09 -2.77 12.07
CA PRO A 164 19.03 -3.87 12.30
C PRO A 164 18.42 -5.05 13.06
N LEU A 165 17.30 -4.83 13.74
CA LEU A 165 16.66 -5.79 14.61
C LEU A 165 15.42 -6.42 14.01
N ARG A 166 14.94 -5.91 12.86
CA ARG A 166 13.69 -6.34 12.23
C ARG A 166 13.82 -6.48 10.74
N LEU A 167 14.12 -7.69 10.31
CA LEU A 167 14.26 -8.03 8.90
C LEU A 167 12.94 -8.21 8.15
N ALA A 168 11.80 -8.25 8.84
CA ALA A 168 10.55 -8.57 8.16
C ALA A 168 10.21 -7.61 7.02
N ALA A 169 10.49 -6.31 7.21
CA ALA A 169 10.24 -5.29 6.18
C ALA A 169 11.04 -5.54 4.89
N TRP A 170 12.21 -6.14 4.99
CA TRP A 170 13.08 -6.49 3.88
C TRP A 170 12.42 -7.44 2.85
N PHE A 171 11.55 -8.33 3.33
CA PHE A 171 10.80 -9.27 2.50
C PHE A 171 9.53 -8.69 1.89
N TYR A 172 9.14 -7.48 2.29
CA TYR A 172 7.88 -6.93 1.81
C TYR A 172 7.97 -6.62 0.33
N PRO A 173 6.93 -6.97 -0.44
CA PRO A 173 6.79 -6.49 -1.80
C PRO A 173 6.70 -4.97 -1.79
N ALA A 174 7.42 -4.32 -2.70
CA ALA A 174 7.65 -2.88 -2.67
C ALA A 174 7.24 -2.18 -3.98
N SER A 175 6.11 -2.61 -4.59
CA SER A 175 5.64 -1.97 -5.84
C SER A 175 5.16 -0.54 -5.65
N THR A 176 4.64 -0.19 -4.49
CA THR A 176 4.21 1.17 -4.16
C THR A 176 5.42 2.06 -3.94
N GLU A 177 6.41 1.55 -3.22
CA GLU A 177 7.69 2.21 -2.97
C GLU A 177 8.46 2.46 -4.27
N LEU A 178 8.38 1.52 -5.21
CA LEU A 178 8.96 1.66 -6.54
C LEU A 178 8.27 2.77 -7.36
N VAL A 179 6.95 2.94 -7.23
CA VAL A 179 6.23 4.07 -7.84
C VAL A 179 6.65 5.38 -7.18
N ASN A 180 6.78 5.43 -5.84
CA ASN A 180 7.30 6.60 -5.13
C ASN A 180 8.74 6.92 -5.56
N ALA A 181 9.62 5.93 -5.65
CA ALA A 181 10.98 6.11 -6.14
C ALA A 181 11.02 6.73 -7.55
N ALA A 182 10.15 6.26 -8.46
CA ALA A 182 10.06 6.84 -9.79
C ALA A 182 9.59 8.30 -9.74
N THR A 183 8.65 8.67 -8.86
CA THR A 183 8.23 10.08 -8.71
C THR A 183 9.33 10.94 -8.09
N ILE A 184 10.11 10.43 -7.13
CA ILE A 184 11.28 11.12 -6.58
C ILE A 184 12.30 11.41 -7.71
N VAL A 185 12.61 10.43 -8.55
CA VAL A 185 13.53 10.62 -9.69
C VAL A 185 12.99 11.65 -10.69
N LEU A 186 11.68 11.64 -10.99
CA LEU A 186 11.07 12.55 -11.96
C LEU A 186 10.99 14.00 -11.47
N PHE A 187 10.74 14.21 -10.17
CA PHE A 187 10.51 15.56 -9.61
C PHE A 187 11.66 16.05 -8.73
N LYS A 188 12.64 15.21 -8.45
CA LYS A 188 13.70 15.47 -7.45
C LYS A 188 13.11 15.88 -6.10
N SER A 189 12.02 15.25 -5.71
CA SER A 189 11.27 15.49 -4.47
C SER A 189 10.20 14.42 -4.31
N ASP A 190 9.84 14.13 -3.09
CA ASP A 190 8.83 13.15 -2.69
C ASP A 190 7.42 13.73 -2.49
N TRP A 191 7.21 15.01 -2.84
CA TRP A 191 5.96 15.74 -2.62
C TRP A 191 4.68 15.05 -3.14
N LEU A 192 4.81 14.10 -4.07
CA LEU A 192 3.70 13.29 -4.56
C LEU A 192 3.37 12.09 -3.67
N ALA A 193 4.29 11.68 -2.78
CA ALA A 193 4.08 10.51 -1.94
C ALA A 193 2.85 10.63 -1.04
N PRO A 194 2.58 11.75 -0.33
CA PRO A 194 1.37 11.93 0.45
C PRO A 194 0.07 11.82 -0.36
N LEU A 195 0.11 12.12 -1.66
CA LEU A 195 -1.05 12.11 -2.56
C LEU A 195 -1.28 10.76 -3.25
N GLN A 196 -0.31 9.85 -3.20
CA GLN A 196 -0.34 8.60 -3.98
C GLN A 196 -1.57 7.75 -3.66
N ASN A 197 -1.94 7.64 -2.40
CA ASN A 197 -3.07 6.82 -1.97
C ASN A 197 -4.44 7.34 -2.45
N LEU A 198 -4.53 8.63 -2.77
CA LEU A 198 -5.72 9.23 -3.41
C LEU A 198 -5.95 8.71 -4.85
N ILE A 199 -4.94 8.13 -5.50
CA ILE A 199 -5.07 7.55 -6.84
C ILE A 199 -5.69 6.15 -6.75
N TRP A 200 -5.31 5.38 -5.73
CA TRP A 200 -5.78 4.00 -5.57
C TRP A 200 -7.21 3.88 -5.05
N LEU A 201 -7.64 4.81 -4.21
CA LEU A 201 -8.97 4.83 -3.63
C LEU A 201 -10.10 4.84 -4.69
N PRO A 202 -10.12 5.75 -5.69
CA PRO A 202 -11.13 5.74 -6.75
C PRO A 202 -11.12 4.45 -7.58
N ILE A 203 -9.95 3.85 -7.79
CA ILE A 203 -9.85 2.55 -8.48
C ILE A 203 -10.53 1.46 -7.65
N GLY A 204 -10.33 1.45 -6.33
CA GLY A 204 -11.01 0.55 -5.41
C GLY A 204 -12.53 0.73 -5.41
N LEU A 205 -13.02 1.96 -5.34
CA LEU A 205 -14.46 2.28 -5.43
C LEU A 205 -15.06 1.88 -6.78
N LEU A 206 -14.34 2.12 -7.88
CA LEU A 206 -14.74 1.67 -9.21
C LEU A 206 -14.78 0.14 -9.31
N ALA A 207 -13.82 -0.55 -8.71
CA ALA A 207 -13.79 -2.01 -8.66
C ALA A 207 -14.98 -2.56 -7.86
N ALA A 208 -15.29 -1.97 -6.71
CA ALA A 208 -16.47 -2.32 -5.91
C ALA A 208 -17.78 -2.11 -6.68
N TRP A 209 -17.92 -0.99 -7.40
CA TRP A 209 -19.04 -0.78 -8.33
C TRP A 209 -19.13 -1.92 -9.35
N CYS A 210 -18.01 -2.32 -9.96
CA CYS A 210 -17.96 -3.36 -10.99
C CYS A 210 -18.32 -4.74 -10.46
N ILE A 211 -18.11 -5.03 -9.15
CA ILE A 211 -18.55 -6.27 -8.50
C ILE A 211 -20.09 -6.41 -8.60
N GLY A 212 -20.82 -5.35 -8.27
CA GLY A 212 -22.30 -5.35 -8.29
C GLY A 212 -22.92 -5.13 -9.66
N ARG A 213 -22.14 -4.67 -10.65
CA ARG A 213 -22.62 -4.27 -11.98
C ARG A 213 -23.46 -5.34 -12.70
N PRO A 214 -23.05 -6.63 -12.75
CA PRO A 214 -23.83 -7.66 -13.46
C PRO A 214 -25.20 -7.92 -12.85
N TYR A 215 -25.36 -7.57 -11.58
CA TYR A 215 -26.58 -7.77 -10.81
C TYR A 215 -27.42 -6.50 -10.62
N LYS A 216 -27.03 -5.39 -11.26
CA LYS A 216 -27.65 -4.05 -11.15
C LYS A 216 -27.59 -3.44 -9.74
N VAL A 217 -26.70 -3.94 -8.87
CA VAL A 217 -26.51 -3.47 -7.49
C VAL A 217 -25.16 -2.77 -7.30
N GLY A 218 -24.55 -2.27 -8.37
CA GLY A 218 -23.28 -1.53 -8.32
C GLY A 218 -23.24 -0.39 -7.30
N PRO A 219 -24.28 0.47 -7.18
CA PRO A 219 -24.36 1.47 -6.12
C PRO A 219 -24.22 0.88 -4.71
N ALA A 220 -24.95 -0.19 -4.42
CA ALA A 220 -24.93 -0.80 -3.10
C ALA A 220 -23.59 -1.49 -2.77
N THR A 221 -22.90 -2.10 -3.78
CA THR A 221 -21.56 -2.69 -3.58
C THR A 221 -20.49 -1.63 -3.38
N LEU A 222 -20.61 -0.48 -4.05
CA LEU A 222 -19.72 0.66 -3.82
C LEU A 222 -19.89 1.17 -2.38
N VAL A 223 -21.14 1.43 -1.94
CA VAL A 223 -21.41 1.92 -0.57
C VAL A 223 -20.94 0.91 0.47
N ALA A 224 -21.18 -0.38 0.27
CA ALA A 224 -20.74 -1.44 1.17
C ALA A 224 -19.20 -1.49 1.30
N ALA A 225 -18.48 -1.30 0.20
CA ALA A 225 -17.03 -1.21 0.25
C ALA A 225 -16.54 0.12 0.88
N ALA A 226 -17.22 1.23 0.59
CA ALA A 226 -16.89 2.54 1.17
C ALA A 226 -16.98 2.53 2.70
N ILE A 227 -17.97 1.83 3.31
CA ILE A 227 -18.04 1.67 4.78
C ILE A 227 -16.72 1.15 5.37
N VAL A 228 -16.02 0.28 4.65
CA VAL A 228 -14.75 -0.31 5.11
C VAL A 228 -13.56 0.56 4.70
N LEU A 229 -13.57 1.11 3.49
CA LEU A 229 -12.48 1.95 2.95
C LEU A 229 -12.42 3.33 3.60
N ASP A 230 -13.53 3.79 4.19
CA ASP A 230 -13.65 5.05 4.91
C ASP A 230 -13.75 4.84 6.43
N ALA A 231 -13.41 3.64 6.90
CA ALA A 231 -13.36 3.35 8.33
C ALA A 231 -12.15 4.01 8.99
N GLY A 232 -12.24 4.32 10.29
CA GLY A 232 -11.21 5.01 11.05
C GLY A 232 -9.80 4.46 10.83
N VAL A 233 -9.64 3.13 10.87
CA VAL A 233 -8.33 2.49 10.64
C VAL A 233 -7.74 2.80 9.26
N MET A 234 -8.58 2.96 8.24
CA MET A 234 -8.10 3.29 6.88
C MET A 234 -7.76 4.78 6.75
N ILE A 235 -8.63 5.66 7.26
CA ILE A 235 -8.43 7.11 7.20
C ILE A 235 -7.21 7.55 8.02
N GLU A 236 -6.96 6.92 9.17
CA GLU A 236 -5.81 7.26 10.01
C GLU A 236 -4.50 6.67 9.55
N THR A 237 -4.54 5.69 8.65
CA THR A 237 -3.32 4.98 8.29
C THR A 237 -2.92 5.10 6.82
N GLN A 238 -3.81 5.51 5.92
CA GLN A 238 -3.52 5.45 4.49
C GLN A 238 -3.35 6.83 3.82
N PRO A 239 -4.31 7.78 3.88
CA PRO A 239 -4.14 9.05 3.21
C PRO A 239 -3.06 9.90 3.89
N GLY A 240 -2.30 10.63 3.09
CA GLY A 240 -1.19 11.43 3.58
C GLY A 240 0.06 10.63 3.95
N GLU A 241 0.04 9.32 3.74
CA GLU A 241 1.10 8.39 4.12
C GLU A 241 1.53 7.53 2.94
N ALA A 242 2.76 7.04 2.95
CA ALA A 242 3.24 6.11 1.92
C ALA A 242 2.84 4.65 2.18
N ARG A 243 1.94 4.40 3.13
CA ARG A 243 1.40 3.06 3.37
C ARG A 243 0.65 2.56 2.14
N ASN A 244 0.66 1.27 1.93
CA ASN A 244 0.32 0.68 0.63
C ASN A 244 -0.94 -0.19 0.63
N ASP A 245 -1.66 -0.32 1.76
CA ASP A 245 -2.80 -1.24 1.86
C ASP A 245 -3.90 -0.90 0.84
N ILE A 246 -4.17 0.38 0.56
CA ILE A 246 -5.24 0.78 -0.37
C ILE A 246 -4.98 0.34 -1.83
N MET A 247 -3.73 0.36 -2.30
CA MET A 247 -3.38 -0.16 -3.63
C MET A 247 -3.70 -1.66 -3.71
N GLY A 248 -3.30 -2.41 -2.69
CA GLY A 248 -3.61 -3.85 -2.62
C GLY A 248 -5.11 -4.13 -2.59
N LEU A 249 -5.89 -3.37 -1.81
CA LEU A 249 -7.35 -3.49 -1.73
C LEU A 249 -8.03 -3.15 -3.07
N ALA A 250 -7.58 -2.11 -3.76
CA ALA A 250 -8.12 -1.71 -5.06
C ALA A 250 -7.98 -2.84 -6.09
N PHE A 251 -6.80 -3.46 -6.16
CA PHE A 251 -6.57 -4.55 -7.12
C PHE A 251 -7.13 -5.90 -6.65
N LEU A 252 -7.29 -6.14 -5.35
CA LEU A 252 -8.04 -7.29 -4.84
C LEU A 252 -9.53 -7.20 -5.22
N LEU A 253 -10.14 -6.02 -5.09
CA LEU A 253 -11.51 -5.77 -5.55
C LEU A 253 -11.62 -5.87 -7.08
N ALA A 254 -10.63 -5.37 -7.83
CA ALA A 254 -10.58 -5.50 -9.30
C ALA A 254 -10.47 -6.97 -9.72
N PHE A 255 -9.67 -7.78 -9.02
CA PHE A 255 -9.57 -9.22 -9.21
C PHE A 255 -10.95 -9.90 -9.09
N ALA A 256 -11.66 -9.63 -7.98
CA ALA A 256 -13.02 -10.14 -7.78
C ALA A 256 -13.99 -9.65 -8.87
N ALA A 257 -13.91 -8.36 -9.25
CA ALA A 257 -14.77 -7.77 -10.28
C ALA A 257 -14.59 -8.44 -11.64
N PHE A 258 -13.36 -8.70 -12.08
CA PHE A 258 -13.09 -9.36 -13.37
C PHE A 258 -13.59 -10.81 -13.38
N LEU A 259 -13.41 -11.55 -12.30
CA LEU A 259 -13.94 -12.91 -12.17
C LEU A 259 -15.47 -12.94 -12.21
N ILE A 260 -16.13 -12.09 -11.45
CA ILE A 260 -17.61 -12.03 -11.38
C ILE A 260 -18.20 -11.66 -12.74
N ASN A 261 -17.68 -10.62 -13.38
CA ASN A 261 -18.19 -10.17 -14.69
C ASN A 261 -17.88 -11.18 -15.80
N GLY A 262 -16.73 -11.84 -15.77
CA GLY A 262 -16.36 -12.89 -16.73
C GLY A 262 -17.25 -14.13 -16.63
N HIS A 263 -17.61 -14.53 -15.40
CA HIS A 263 -18.47 -15.70 -15.17
C HIS A 263 -19.93 -15.43 -15.50
N GLN A 264 -20.47 -14.28 -15.13
CA GLN A 264 -21.88 -13.95 -15.34
C GLN A 264 -22.28 -13.91 -16.82
N ARG A 265 -21.35 -13.62 -17.71
CA ARG A 265 -21.59 -13.60 -19.18
C ARG A 265 -21.87 -14.96 -19.78
N ARG A 266 -21.42 -16.02 -19.12
CA ARG A 266 -21.63 -17.40 -19.58
C ARG A 266 -22.85 -18.06 -18.97
N ALA A 267 -23.43 -17.46 -17.93
CA ALA A 267 -24.67 -17.97 -17.39
C ALA A 267 -25.77 -17.87 -18.48
N PRO A 268 -26.51 -18.93 -18.75
CA PRO A 268 -27.65 -18.87 -19.70
C PRO A 268 -28.58 -17.73 -19.32
N ALA A 269 -29.12 -17.03 -20.34
CA ALA A 269 -30.14 -16.02 -20.10
C ALA A 269 -31.26 -16.61 -19.23
N ALA A 270 -31.77 -15.83 -18.27
CA ALA A 270 -32.87 -16.25 -17.43
C ALA A 270 -34.06 -16.68 -18.29
N GLY A 271 -34.36 -17.96 -18.32
CA GLY A 271 -35.41 -18.57 -19.22
C GLY A 271 -34.90 -19.70 -20.10
N ALA A 272 -33.60 -19.90 -20.28
CA ALA A 272 -33.08 -21.10 -20.94
C ALA A 272 -33.26 -22.31 -20.00
N VAL A 273 -33.83 -23.37 -20.56
CA VAL A 273 -34.16 -24.63 -19.86
C VAL A 273 -32.95 -25.13 -19.06
N GLN A 274 -33.12 -25.29 -17.76
CA GLN A 274 -32.09 -25.68 -16.79
C GLN A 274 -31.64 -27.16 -16.88
N ASP A 275 -32.14 -27.90 -17.86
CA ASP A 275 -31.92 -29.34 -18.01
C ASP A 275 -30.83 -29.72 -19.03
N ALA A 276 -30.09 -28.74 -19.56
CA ALA A 276 -28.89 -29.08 -20.30
C ALA A 276 -27.83 -29.66 -19.34
N PRO A 277 -27.23 -30.83 -19.65
CA PRO A 277 -26.16 -31.42 -18.86
C PRO A 277 -25.06 -30.39 -18.67
N GLU A 278 -24.43 -30.41 -17.49
CA GLU A 278 -23.38 -29.47 -17.09
C GLU A 278 -22.36 -29.40 -18.25
N SER A 279 -22.52 -28.37 -19.08
CA SER A 279 -21.81 -28.30 -20.36
C SER A 279 -20.32 -28.23 -20.04
N ASP A 280 -19.48 -28.90 -20.84
CA ASP A 280 -18.01 -28.84 -20.80
C ASP A 280 -17.45 -27.43 -21.03
N ALA A 281 -18.30 -26.41 -20.91
CA ALA A 281 -17.95 -25.02 -21.05
C ALA A 281 -16.99 -24.59 -19.91
N PRO A 282 -15.92 -23.86 -20.23
CA PRO A 282 -15.00 -23.36 -19.22
C PRO A 282 -15.70 -22.44 -18.24
N LEU A 283 -15.25 -22.46 -16.95
CA LEU A 283 -15.78 -21.55 -15.91
C LEU A 283 -15.68 -20.07 -16.31
N LEU A 284 -14.57 -19.74 -16.97
CA LEU A 284 -14.24 -18.39 -17.47
C LEU A 284 -13.53 -18.47 -18.81
N ASP A 285 -13.67 -17.43 -19.63
CA ASP A 285 -12.88 -17.23 -20.85
C ASP A 285 -11.43 -16.82 -20.50
N LYS A 286 -10.52 -16.97 -21.48
CA LYS A 286 -9.10 -16.60 -21.29
C LYS A 286 -8.92 -15.11 -20.95
N GLY A 287 -9.65 -14.21 -21.60
CA GLY A 287 -9.54 -12.77 -21.38
C GLY A 287 -9.80 -12.35 -19.92
N PRO A 288 -10.98 -12.67 -19.34
CA PRO A 288 -11.24 -12.45 -17.92
C PRO A 288 -10.24 -13.10 -16.98
N LEU A 289 -9.71 -14.30 -17.29
CA LEU A 289 -8.66 -14.95 -16.48
C LEU A 289 -7.34 -14.19 -16.52
N ILE A 290 -6.93 -13.67 -17.67
CA ILE A 290 -5.73 -12.83 -17.82
C ILE A 290 -5.89 -11.55 -16.99
N MET A 291 -7.02 -10.86 -17.14
CA MET A 291 -7.29 -9.64 -16.38
C MET A 291 -7.32 -9.88 -14.86
N ALA A 292 -7.93 -10.98 -14.46
CA ALA A 292 -7.95 -11.41 -13.06
C ALA A 292 -6.54 -11.71 -12.54
N GLY A 293 -5.71 -12.42 -13.33
CA GLY A 293 -4.31 -12.71 -12.98
C GLY A 293 -3.47 -11.43 -12.84
N ILE A 294 -3.63 -10.46 -13.74
CA ILE A 294 -2.94 -9.17 -13.65
C ILE A 294 -3.33 -8.42 -12.36
N ALA A 295 -4.63 -8.32 -12.07
CA ALA A 295 -5.10 -7.65 -10.86
C ALA A 295 -4.64 -8.38 -9.57
N ALA A 296 -4.67 -9.72 -9.56
CA ALA A 296 -4.16 -10.54 -8.47
C ALA A 296 -2.65 -10.32 -8.26
N GLY A 297 -1.88 -10.25 -9.34
CA GLY A 297 -0.45 -9.94 -9.31
C GLY A 297 -0.16 -8.56 -8.73
N LEU A 298 -0.90 -7.53 -9.16
CA LEU A 298 -0.78 -6.18 -8.59
C LEU A 298 -1.08 -6.18 -7.08
N ALA A 299 -2.15 -6.84 -6.63
CA ALA A 299 -2.45 -6.92 -5.20
C ALA A 299 -1.34 -7.62 -4.41
N ALA A 300 -0.84 -8.76 -4.91
CA ALA A 300 0.23 -9.53 -4.27
C ALA A 300 1.58 -8.80 -4.28
N SER A 301 1.83 -7.90 -5.24
CA SER A 301 3.06 -7.13 -5.37
C SER A 301 3.20 -5.97 -4.38
N VAL A 302 2.14 -5.71 -3.60
CA VAL A 302 2.09 -4.58 -2.66
C VAL A 302 2.43 -5.01 -1.24
N LYS A 303 1.85 -6.12 -0.77
CA LYS A 303 2.00 -6.56 0.63
C LYS A 303 1.68 -8.05 0.79
N THR A 304 2.42 -8.72 1.65
CA THR A 304 2.25 -10.17 1.91
C THR A 304 0.87 -10.54 2.44
N THR A 305 0.17 -9.63 3.11
CA THR A 305 -1.19 -9.85 3.63
C THR A 305 -2.22 -10.15 2.54
N PHE A 306 -1.97 -9.69 1.30
CA PHE A 306 -2.84 -9.99 0.16
C PHE A 306 -2.64 -11.38 -0.43
N LEU A 307 -1.56 -12.09 -0.06
CA LEU A 307 -1.34 -13.45 -0.56
C LEU A 307 -2.47 -14.40 -0.18
N VAL A 308 -2.98 -14.30 1.04
CA VAL A 308 -4.05 -15.21 1.53
C VAL A 308 -5.29 -15.13 0.65
N PRO A 309 -5.97 -13.96 0.49
CA PRO A 309 -7.16 -13.89 -0.36
C PRO A 309 -6.85 -14.15 -1.83
N VAL A 310 -5.71 -13.67 -2.36
CA VAL A 310 -5.32 -13.86 -3.77
C VAL A 310 -5.13 -15.35 -4.08
N VAL A 311 -4.34 -16.05 -3.29
CA VAL A 311 -4.06 -17.48 -3.50
C VAL A 311 -5.33 -18.33 -3.28
N ALA A 312 -6.11 -18.03 -2.24
CA ALA A 312 -7.37 -18.74 -1.99
C ALA A 312 -8.36 -18.60 -3.14
N ILE A 313 -8.53 -17.39 -3.69
CA ILE A 313 -9.40 -17.16 -4.87
C ILE A 313 -8.82 -17.88 -6.10
N ALA A 314 -7.53 -17.77 -6.35
CA ALA A 314 -6.87 -18.38 -7.50
C ALA A 314 -7.01 -19.93 -7.49
N ILE A 315 -6.74 -20.55 -6.35
CA ILE A 315 -6.93 -22.00 -6.16
C ILE A 315 -8.40 -22.38 -6.35
N GLY A 316 -9.32 -21.63 -5.77
CA GLY A 316 -10.75 -21.87 -5.93
C GLY A 316 -11.20 -21.82 -7.39
N VAL A 317 -10.74 -20.84 -8.17
CA VAL A 317 -11.01 -20.73 -9.62
C VAL A 317 -10.49 -21.96 -10.36
N VAL A 318 -9.28 -22.42 -10.07
CA VAL A 318 -8.69 -23.61 -10.68
C VAL A 318 -9.47 -24.88 -10.31
N ILE A 319 -9.83 -25.06 -9.04
CA ILE A 319 -10.60 -26.24 -8.57
C ILE A 319 -11.97 -26.31 -9.26
N PHE A 320 -12.68 -25.19 -9.37
CA PHE A 320 -14.01 -25.14 -9.98
C PHE A 320 -13.98 -25.09 -11.51
N SER A 321 -12.84 -24.90 -12.13
CA SER A 321 -12.66 -25.16 -13.56
C SER A 321 -12.80 -26.66 -13.84
N GLY A 322 -13.47 -27.04 -14.93
CA GLY A 322 -13.65 -28.46 -15.29
C GLY A 322 -12.31 -29.21 -15.33
N ARG A 323 -12.32 -30.51 -14.98
CA ARG A 323 -11.09 -31.32 -14.81
C ARG A 323 -10.11 -31.19 -15.99
N GLY A 324 -10.58 -31.20 -17.23
CA GLY A 324 -9.74 -31.03 -18.43
C GLY A 324 -9.20 -29.61 -18.65
N ARG A 325 -9.63 -28.62 -17.85
CA ARG A 325 -9.28 -27.19 -18.04
C ARG A 325 -8.56 -26.56 -16.84
N ARG A 326 -8.38 -27.29 -15.75
CA ARG A 326 -7.71 -26.80 -14.54
C ARG A 326 -6.32 -26.25 -14.84
N TRP A 327 -5.55 -27.02 -15.60
CA TRP A 327 -4.19 -26.63 -15.98
C TRP A 327 -4.18 -25.37 -16.85
N THR A 328 -5.05 -25.31 -17.85
CA THR A 328 -5.20 -24.10 -18.69
C THR A 328 -5.60 -22.88 -17.86
N SER A 329 -6.57 -23.03 -16.95
CA SER A 329 -6.99 -21.94 -16.07
C SER A 329 -5.88 -21.48 -15.12
N ALA A 330 -5.11 -22.45 -14.58
CA ALA A 330 -3.96 -22.15 -13.74
C ALA A 330 -2.89 -21.35 -14.48
N TRP A 331 -2.54 -21.74 -15.71
CA TRP A 331 -1.53 -21.03 -16.49
C TRP A 331 -2.01 -19.68 -17.02
N VAL A 332 -3.22 -19.62 -17.56
CA VAL A 332 -3.75 -18.37 -18.15
C VAL A 332 -3.94 -17.28 -17.11
N MET A 333 -4.26 -17.63 -15.87
CA MET A 333 -4.36 -16.68 -14.77
C MET A 333 -3.03 -16.53 -14.01
N GLY A 334 -2.33 -17.65 -13.76
CA GLY A 334 -1.14 -17.68 -12.92
C GLY A 334 0.07 -16.98 -13.57
N LEU A 335 0.27 -17.14 -14.89
CA LEU A 335 1.40 -16.51 -15.56
C LEU A 335 1.35 -14.98 -15.49
N PRO A 336 0.25 -14.30 -15.84
CA PRO A 336 0.13 -12.86 -15.63
C PRO A 336 0.29 -12.44 -14.17
N MET A 337 -0.25 -13.23 -13.22
CA MET A 337 -0.09 -12.98 -11.80
C MET A 337 1.38 -13.02 -11.37
N LEU A 338 2.14 -14.00 -11.85
CA LEU A 338 3.57 -14.14 -11.54
C LEU A 338 4.41 -13.04 -12.22
N VAL A 339 4.11 -12.70 -13.48
CA VAL A 339 4.85 -11.64 -14.20
C VAL A 339 4.69 -10.28 -13.50
N VAL A 340 3.50 -9.97 -13.02
CA VAL A 340 3.24 -8.66 -12.38
C VAL A 340 3.62 -8.68 -10.89
N GLY A 341 3.32 -9.78 -10.17
CA GLY A 341 3.43 -9.84 -8.72
C GLY A 341 4.63 -10.62 -8.19
N GLY A 342 5.28 -11.43 -9.00
CA GLY A 342 6.28 -12.40 -8.55
C GLY A 342 7.68 -11.82 -8.30
N TYR A 343 7.98 -10.64 -8.84
CA TYR A 343 9.32 -10.04 -8.82
C TYR A 343 9.93 -9.96 -7.41
N TRP A 344 9.19 -9.40 -6.45
CA TRP A 344 9.68 -9.18 -5.09
C TRP A 344 9.96 -10.48 -4.34
N TYR A 345 9.12 -11.49 -4.56
CA TYR A 345 9.30 -12.83 -3.98
C TYR A 345 10.50 -13.55 -4.59
N LEU A 346 10.70 -13.42 -5.90
CA LEU A 346 11.86 -13.97 -6.59
C LEU A 346 13.16 -13.28 -6.10
N ARG A 347 13.14 -11.94 -5.97
CA ARG A 347 14.26 -11.17 -5.41
C ARG A 347 14.61 -11.65 -4.01
N ALA A 348 13.61 -11.77 -3.12
CA ALA A 348 13.82 -12.25 -1.76
C ALA A 348 14.39 -13.69 -1.75
N ALA A 349 13.83 -14.59 -2.56
CA ALA A 349 14.33 -15.96 -2.68
C ALA A 349 15.79 -16.02 -3.15
N ILE A 350 16.16 -15.22 -4.15
CA ILE A 350 17.56 -15.18 -4.65
C ILE A 350 18.50 -14.64 -3.55
N LYS A 351 18.11 -13.57 -2.87
CA LYS A 351 18.97 -12.93 -1.85
C LYS A 351 19.12 -13.74 -0.57
N THR A 352 18.16 -14.61 -0.24
CA THR A 352 18.18 -15.46 0.96
C THR A 352 18.63 -16.90 0.69
N GLY A 353 18.90 -17.26 -0.58
CA GLY A 353 19.19 -18.63 -0.95
C GLY A 353 17.98 -19.58 -0.92
N GLY A 354 16.76 -19.04 -1.12
CA GLY A 354 15.55 -19.84 -1.30
C GLY A 354 14.31 -19.44 -0.51
N ASN A 355 14.35 -18.37 0.30
CA ASN A 355 13.18 -17.93 1.07
C ASN A 355 12.51 -16.70 0.44
N PRO A 356 11.30 -16.87 -0.13
CA PRO A 356 10.57 -15.76 -0.75
C PRO A 356 9.73 -14.89 0.24
N ILE A 357 9.56 -15.33 1.48
CA ILE A 357 8.63 -14.73 2.46
C ILE A 357 9.25 -14.69 3.87
N PRO A 358 8.81 -13.79 4.77
CA PRO A 358 9.44 -13.59 6.08
C PRO A 358 9.06 -14.68 7.10
N ILE A 359 9.16 -15.94 6.73
CA ILE A 359 8.96 -17.07 7.63
C ILE A 359 10.13 -18.06 7.50
N THR A 360 10.56 -18.60 8.63
CA THR A 360 11.67 -19.56 8.68
C THR A 360 11.22 -21.01 8.66
N LYS A 361 9.94 -21.25 8.92
CA LYS A 361 9.40 -22.59 8.99
C LYS A 361 8.03 -22.65 8.36
N PHE A 362 7.84 -23.56 7.43
CA PHE A 362 6.55 -23.82 6.77
C PHE A 362 6.22 -25.31 6.88
N GLY A 363 5.40 -25.67 7.86
CA GLY A 363 5.16 -27.06 8.21
C GLY A 363 6.48 -27.76 8.60
N PRO A 364 6.82 -28.89 7.93
CA PRO A 364 8.08 -29.61 8.16
C PRO A 364 9.30 -28.95 7.46
N LEU A 365 9.09 -27.97 6.58
CA LEU A 365 10.15 -27.35 5.80
C LEU A 365 10.77 -26.19 6.58
N ASN A 366 12.10 -26.23 6.73
CA ASN A 366 12.89 -25.09 7.19
C ASN A 366 13.30 -24.26 5.98
N LEU A 367 12.99 -22.97 5.99
CA LEU A 367 13.36 -22.06 4.92
C LEU A 367 14.65 -21.33 5.31
N PRO A 368 15.55 -21.07 4.35
CA PRO A 368 16.76 -20.29 4.59
C PRO A 368 16.41 -18.91 5.18
N ARG A 369 17.28 -18.43 6.04
CA ARG A 369 17.20 -17.06 6.57
C ARG A 369 18.55 -16.39 6.35
N PRO A 370 18.61 -15.05 6.28
CA PRO A 370 19.85 -14.34 6.36
C PRO A 370 20.56 -14.72 7.66
N ASP A 371 21.85 -15.01 7.58
CA ASP A 371 22.60 -15.44 8.76
C ASP A 371 22.54 -14.39 9.85
N GLN A 372 22.40 -14.85 11.09
CA GLN A 372 22.62 -14.11 12.33
C GLN A 372 21.57 -13.08 12.73
N MET A 373 20.43 -12.95 12.02
CA MET A 373 19.33 -12.14 12.53
C MET A 373 18.13 -13.00 12.91
N PRO A 374 17.53 -12.80 14.07
CA PRO A 374 16.18 -13.26 14.30
C PRO A 374 15.31 -12.61 13.23
N LEU A 375 14.65 -13.41 12.40
CA LEU A 375 13.76 -12.91 11.34
C LEU A 375 12.68 -11.98 11.90
N ASP A 376 12.43 -12.07 13.16
CA ASP A 376 11.61 -11.14 13.93
C ASP A 376 11.46 -11.58 15.38
N PRO A 377 11.66 -10.72 16.35
CA PRO A 377 11.05 -10.87 17.66
C PRO A 377 9.55 -10.53 17.60
N ARG A 378 8.79 -11.06 16.62
CA ARG A 378 7.35 -10.83 16.56
C ARG A 378 6.70 -11.34 17.84
N PRO A 379 5.70 -10.61 18.34
CA PRO A 379 4.85 -11.13 19.40
C PRO A 379 4.39 -12.53 19.00
N ARG A 380 4.53 -13.46 19.91
CA ARG A 380 4.05 -14.83 19.67
C ARG A 380 2.56 -14.97 19.89
N PHE A 381 1.88 -13.91 20.36
CA PHE A 381 0.44 -13.90 20.66
C PHE A 381 -0.39 -13.38 19.48
N ALA A 382 -1.56 -13.97 19.32
CA ALA A 382 -2.56 -13.64 18.32
C ALA A 382 -3.93 -13.43 18.99
N VAL A 383 -4.94 -13.02 18.23
CA VAL A 383 -6.30 -12.85 18.78
C VAL A 383 -6.83 -14.15 19.41
N ILE A 384 -6.51 -15.31 18.81
CA ILE A 384 -6.97 -16.62 19.29
C ILE A 384 -6.47 -16.94 20.71
N ASP A 385 -5.29 -16.47 21.09
CA ASP A 385 -4.72 -16.75 22.40
C ASP A 385 -5.50 -16.10 23.55
N TYR A 386 -6.31 -15.11 23.22
CA TYR A 386 -7.17 -14.39 24.16
C TYR A 386 -8.64 -14.84 24.13
N ILE A 387 -9.02 -15.88 23.38
CA ILE A 387 -10.42 -16.24 23.14
C ILE A 387 -11.25 -16.47 24.43
N THR A 388 -10.60 -16.88 25.50
CA THR A 388 -11.23 -17.08 26.82
C THR A 388 -11.04 -15.88 27.76
N ASN A 389 -10.30 -14.86 27.37
CA ASN A 389 -9.97 -13.73 28.23
C ASN A 389 -10.89 -12.52 27.98
N ALA A 390 -12.08 -12.55 28.60
CA ALA A 390 -13.06 -11.46 28.45
C ALA A 390 -12.53 -10.08 28.88
N THR A 391 -11.53 -10.00 29.76
CA THR A 391 -10.94 -8.73 30.19
C THR A 391 -10.18 -8.07 29.06
N ILE A 392 -9.37 -8.83 28.31
CA ILE A 392 -8.64 -8.31 27.13
C ILE A 392 -9.62 -7.79 26.08
N TYR A 393 -10.70 -8.54 25.80
CA TYR A 393 -11.72 -8.09 24.85
C TYR A 393 -12.38 -6.78 25.26
N ARG A 394 -12.82 -6.66 26.52
CA ARG A 394 -13.51 -5.46 27.00
C ARG A 394 -12.60 -4.24 27.12
N ARG A 395 -11.36 -4.45 27.53
CA ARG A 395 -10.42 -3.35 27.81
C ARG A 395 -9.69 -2.86 26.56
N TRP A 396 -9.41 -3.77 25.59
CA TRP A 396 -8.54 -3.48 24.46
C TRP A 396 -9.24 -3.73 23.11
N PHE A 397 -9.74 -4.93 22.84
CA PHE A 397 -10.21 -5.26 21.51
C PHE A 397 -11.49 -4.52 21.10
N PHE A 398 -12.51 -4.47 21.97
CA PHE A 398 -13.77 -3.81 21.63
C PHE A 398 -13.64 -2.31 21.48
N PRO A 399 -12.93 -1.57 22.35
CA PRO A 399 -12.68 -0.14 22.13
C PRO A 399 -11.92 0.12 20.83
N GLU A 400 -10.89 -0.67 20.55
CA GLU A 400 -10.10 -0.49 19.34
C GLU A 400 -10.85 -0.91 18.06
N LEU A 401 -11.77 -1.86 18.12
CA LEU A 401 -12.69 -2.16 17.01
C LEU A 401 -13.68 -1.02 16.78
N GLU A 402 -14.15 -0.36 17.84
CA GLU A 402 -15.00 0.82 17.74
C GLU A 402 -14.23 2.00 17.14
N ASN A 403 -13.01 2.25 17.57
CA ASN A 403 -12.13 3.25 16.97
C ASN A 403 -11.86 2.95 15.48
N ALA A 404 -11.64 1.67 15.14
CA ALA A 404 -11.27 1.25 13.80
C ALA A 404 -12.44 1.30 12.80
N PHE A 405 -13.64 0.90 13.21
CA PHE A 405 -14.81 0.71 12.33
C PHE A 405 -16.05 1.51 12.75
N GLY A 406 -15.92 2.39 13.75
CA GLY A 406 -17.02 3.19 14.29
C GLY A 406 -17.97 2.39 15.20
N PRO A 407 -18.99 3.05 15.78
CA PRO A 407 -19.88 2.45 16.79
C PRO A 407 -20.73 1.30 16.23
N LEU A 408 -20.88 1.22 14.92
CA LEU A 408 -21.60 0.12 14.25
C LEU A 408 -20.69 -1.07 13.88
N TRP A 409 -19.45 -1.15 14.41
CA TRP A 409 -18.54 -2.25 14.12
C TRP A 409 -19.11 -3.66 14.31
N PRO A 410 -19.95 -3.96 15.36
CA PRO A 410 -20.53 -5.29 15.49
C PRO A 410 -21.49 -5.61 14.34
N LEU A 411 -22.27 -4.61 13.90
CA LEU A 411 -23.21 -4.76 12.78
C LEU A 411 -22.44 -4.99 11.46
N ILE A 412 -21.37 -4.25 11.23
CA ILE A 412 -20.50 -4.39 10.04
C ILE A 412 -19.91 -5.80 9.98
N LEU A 413 -19.35 -6.30 11.09
CA LEU A 413 -18.80 -7.66 11.15
C LEU A 413 -19.87 -8.73 10.96
N ILE A 414 -21.03 -8.59 11.61
CA ILE A 414 -22.15 -9.53 11.46
C ILE A 414 -22.64 -9.56 10.02
N MET A 415 -22.82 -8.41 9.38
CA MET A 415 -23.22 -8.31 7.97
C MET A 415 -22.21 -9.00 7.05
N ALA A 416 -20.93 -8.71 7.21
CA ALA A 416 -19.86 -9.27 6.40
C ALA A 416 -19.78 -10.79 6.53
N VAL A 417 -19.71 -11.30 7.76
CA VAL A 417 -19.63 -12.76 8.02
C VAL A 417 -20.90 -13.46 7.53
N SER A 418 -22.09 -12.93 7.86
CA SER A 418 -23.35 -13.53 7.44
C SER A 418 -23.51 -13.58 5.92
N ALA A 419 -23.10 -12.50 5.22
CA ALA A 419 -23.13 -12.45 3.76
C ALA A 419 -22.17 -13.50 3.15
N ALA A 420 -20.93 -13.56 3.64
CA ALA A 420 -19.94 -14.50 3.15
C ALA A 420 -20.37 -15.96 3.42
N VAL A 421 -20.85 -16.29 4.63
CA VAL A 421 -21.37 -17.62 4.97
C VAL A 421 -22.56 -17.97 4.10
N TYR A 422 -23.55 -17.07 3.98
CA TYR A 422 -24.72 -17.31 3.14
C TYR A 422 -24.35 -17.59 1.69
N ILE A 423 -23.46 -16.78 1.10
CA ILE A 423 -23.04 -16.93 -0.30
C ILE A 423 -22.21 -18.20 -0.47
N ALA A 424 -21.29 -18.50 0.43
CA ALA A 424 -20.50 -19.73 0.40
C ALA A 424 -21.40 -20.98 0.42
N TRP A 425 -22.48 -20.96 1.19
CA TRP A 425 -23.38 -22.10 1.32
C TRP A 425 -24.47 -22.16 0.24
N LYS A 426 -25.21 -21.04 0.02
CA LYS A 426 -26.43 -21.04 -0.78
C LYS A 426 -26.26 -20.57 -2.22
N SER A 427 -25.14 -19.93 -2.58
CA SER A 427 -24.97 -19.44 -3.95
C SER A 427 -24.74 -20.59 -4.93
N ARG A 428 -25.45 -20.57 -6.05
CA ARG A 428 -25.17 -21.45 -7.21
C ARG A 428 -24.00 -20.94 -8.05
N ASN A 429 -23.64 -19.67 -7.93
CA ASN A 429 -22.51 -19.08 -8.65
C ASN A 429 -21.18 -19.51 -7.99
N LYS A 430 -20.41 -20.33 -8.69
CA LYS A 430 -19.12 -20.89 -8.21
C LYS A 430 -18.12 -19.78 -7.87
N ILE A 431 -18.06 -18.71 -8.65
CA ILE A 431 -17.12 -17.59 -8.42
C ILE A 431 -17.49 -16.83 -7.13
N LEU A 432 -18.77 -16.53 -6.91
CA LEU A 432 -19.20 -15.88 -5.67
C LEU A 432 -18.87 -16.75 -4.44
N ARG A 433 -19.05 -18.08 -4.54
CA ARG A 433 -18.67 -19.02 -3.47
C ARG A 433 -17.17 -18.99 -3.18
N VAL A 434 -16.34 -18.99 -4.23
CA VAL A 434 -14.88 -18.92 -4.09
C VAL A 434 -14.47 -17.64 -3.37
N ILE A 435 -14.99 -16.48 -3.78
CA ILE A 435 -14.65 -15.20 -3.16
C ILE A 435 -15.14 -15.14 -1.71
N ALA A 436 -16.34 -15.66 -1.42
CA ALA A 436 -16.88 -15.72 -0.08
C ALA A 436 -16.05 -16.62 0.86
N VAL A 437 -15.65 -17.79 0.39
CA VAL A 437 -14.77 -18.69 1.15
C VAL A 437 -13.38 -18.05 1.38
N ALA A 438 -12.82 -17.40 0.37
CA ALA A 438 -11.54 -16.71 0.51
C ALA A 438 -11.61 -15.55 1.51
N SER A 439 -12.70 -14.80 1.52
CA SER A 439 -12.96 -13.74 2.49
C SER A 439 -13.00 -14.30 3.94
N LEU A 440 -13.76 -15.38 4.17
CA LEU A 440 -13.82 -16.05 5.47
C LEU A 440 -12.48 -16.62 5.89
N LEU A 441 -11.76 -17.26 4.96
CA LEU A 441 -10.41 -17.79 5.20
C LEU A 441 -9.45 -16.66 5.61
N THR A 442 -9.52 -15.51 4.96
CA THR A 442 -8.69 -14.35 5.31
C THR A 442 -8.98 -13.87 6.74
N ALA A 443 -10.27 -13.80 7.13
CA ALA A 443 -10.65 -13.45 8.49
C ALA A 443 -10.19 -14.49 9.53
N VAL A 444 -10.29 -15.78 9.20
CA VAL A 444 -9.77 -16.86 10.04
C VAL A 444 -8.25 -16.77 10.19
N VAL A 445 -7.53 -16.61 9.10
CA VAL A 445 -6.05 -16.47 9.13
C VAL A 445 -5.65 -15.26 9.98
N TYR A 446 -6.38 -14.14 9.89
CA TYR A 446 -6.13 -12.97 10.74
C TYR A 446 -6.19 -13.30 12.23
N VAL A 447 -7.17 -14.09 12.67
CA VAL A 447 -7.34 -14.48 14.10
C VAL A 447 -6.13 -15.26 14.61
N PHE A 448 -5.44 -16.02 13.74
CA PHE A 448 -4.23 -16.81 14.07
C PHE A 448 -2.92 -16.06 13.75
N THR A 449 -3.00 -14.89 13.11
CA THR A 449 -1.79 -14.13 12.76
C THR A 449 -1.27 -13.39 13.99
N PRO A 450 0.05 -13.43 14.28
CA PRO A 450 0.64 -12.67 15.36
C PRO A 450 0.32 -11.18 15.28
N LEU A 451 -0.01 -10.58 16.40
CA LEU A 451 -0.38 -9.17 16.53
C LEU A 451 0.88 -8.28 16.53
N THR A 452 1.46 -8.08 15.36
CA THR A 452 2.80 -7.44 15.19
C THR A 452 2.88 -5.97 15.59
N ALA A 453 1.77 -5.25 15.60
CA ALA A 453 1.72 -3.82 15.97
C ALA A 453 0.86 -3.56 17.21
N ALA A 454 0.51 -4.60 17.97
CA ALA A 454 -0.49 -4.49 19.04
C ALA A 454 0.06 -4.04 20.40
N GLY A 455 1.36 -3.92 20.58
CA GLY A 455 1.93 -3.65 21.92
C GLY A 455 2.33 -4.94 22.65
N GLN A 456 2.34 -4.91 23.98
CA GLN A 456 2.81 -6.04 24.81
C GLN A 456 1.74 -7.12 24.96
N GLU A 457 2.18 -8.37 25.16
CA GLU A 457 1.30 -9.47 25.56
C GLU A 457 0.57 -9.11 26.87
N GLY A 458 -0.74 -9.33 26.87
CA GLY A 458 -1.59 -8.94 28.02
C GLY A 458 -2.05 -7.47 28.04
N SER A 459 -1.44 -6.61 27.24
CA SER A 459 -1.89 -5.21 27.05
C SER A 459 -1.73 -4.75 25.60
N PRO A 460 -2.57 -5.24 24.68
CA PRO A 460 -2.47 -4.95 23.25
C PRO A 460 -2.96 -3.52 22.92
N THR A 461 -2.21 -2.50 23.37
CA THR A 461 -2.53 -1.07 23.21
C THR A 461 -2.60 -0.60 21.77
N GLY A 462 -1.88 -1.24 20.85
CA GLY A 462 -1.85 -0.90 19.42
C GLY A 462 -2.74 -1.80 18.56
N PHE A 463 -3.76 -2.46 19.13
CA PHE A 463 -4.63 -3.38 18.40
C PHE A 463 -5.37 -2.69 17.24
N PHE A 464 -5.71 -1.41 17.38
CA PHE A 464 -6.25 -0.58 16.31
C PHE A 464 -5.50 -0.76 14.99
N THR A 465 -4.18 -0.55 15.01
CA THR A 465 -3.35 -0.65 13.81
C THR A 465 -3.36 -2.06 13.19
N ASN A 466 -3.49 -3.11 14.01
CA ASN A 466 -3.57 -4.49 13.52
C ASN A 466 -4.89 -4.80 12.81
N THR A 467 -5.99 -4.09 13.11
CA THR A 467 -7.28 -4.33 12.48
C THR A 467 -7.24 -4.10 10.96
N ARG A 468 -6.28 -3.33 10.42
CA ARG A 468 -6.06 -3.16 8.97
C ARG A 468 -5.78 -4.48 8.25
N TYR A 469 -5.21 -5.49 8.93
CA TYR A 469 -4.97 -6.81 8.33
C TYR A 469 -6.25 -7.65 8.17
N LEU A 470 -7.34 -7.28 8.86
CA LEU A 470 -8.67 -7.86 8.66
C LEU A 470 -9.37 -7.25 7.42
N VAL A 471 -9.04 -6.01 7.05
CA VAL A 471 -9.71 -5.23 5.99
C VAL A 471 -9.81 -5.98 4.65
N PRO A 472 -8.79 -6.72 4.13
CA PRO A 472 -8.92 -7.43 2.86
C PRO A 472 -10.06 -8.45 2.85
N GLY A 473 -10.24 -9.21 3.92
CA GLY A 473 -11.37 -10.14 4.07
C GLY A 473 -12.70 -9.40 4.25
N LEU A 474 -12.70 -8.38 5.06
CA LEU A 474 -13.89 -7.60 5.41
C LEU A 474 -14.47 -6.86 4.19
N VAL A 475 -13.63 -6.18 3.40
CA VAL A 475 -14.08 -5.43 2.22
C VAL A 475 -14.65 -6.36 1.14
N LEU A 476 -14.06 -7.54 0.94
CA LEU A 476 -14.61 -8.55 0.03
C LEU A 476 -15.97 -9.03 0.50
N ALA A 477 -16.10 -9.37 1.79
CA ALA A 477 -17.37 -9.83 2.37
C ALA A 477 -18.46 -8.76 2.27
N MET A 478 -18.15 -7.51 2.59
CA MET A 478 -19.08 -6.39 2.48
C MET A 478 -19.48 -6.13 1.02
N ALA A 479 -18.54 -6.16 0.07
CA ALA A 479 -18.87 -6.04 -1.35
C ALA A 479 -19.76 -7.20 -1.88
N LEU A 480 -19.70 -8.37 -1.27
CA LEU A 480 -20.58 -9.50 -1.59
C LEU A 480 -21.99 -9.37 -1.01
N LEU A 481 -22.19 -8.61 0.07
CA LEU A 481 -23.47 -8.50 0.77
C LEU A 481 -24.64 -8.14 -0.17
N PRO A 482 -24.56 -7.10 -1.02
CA PRO A 482 -25.64 -6.76 -1.93
C PRO A 482 -25.90 -7.80 -3.03
N LEU A 483 -24.99 -8.77 -3.22
CA LEU A 483 -25.12 -9.84 -4.21
C LEU A 483 -25.92 -11.03 -3.66
N ALA A 484 -26.15 -11.11 -2.38
CA ALA A 484 -26.93 -12.18 -1.78
C ALA A 484 -28.39 -12.15 -2.30
N ARG A 485 -28.86 -13.30 -2.81
CA ARG A 485 -30.18 -13.39 -3.47
C ARG A 485 -31.33 -12.81 -2.64
N PRO A 486 -31.46 -13.08 -1.33
CA PRO A 486 -32.55 -12.51 -0.52
C PRO A 486 -32.53 -10.99 -0.43
N ILE A 487 -31.35 -10.38 -0.60
CA ILE A 487 -31.14 -8.94 -0.46
C ILE A 487 -31.39 -8.22 -1.79
N ARG A 488 -30.94 -8.79 -2.91
CA ARG A 488 -31.04 -8.15 -4.24
C ARG A 488 -32.38 -8.34 -4.95
N ALA A 489 -33.19 -9.28 -4.52
CA ALA A 489 -34.47 -9.61 -5.18
C ALA A 489 -35.62 -9.64 -4.14
N PRO A 490 -36.74 -8.98 -4.41
CA PRO A 490 -37.05 -8.12 -5.58
C PRO A 490 -36.32 -6.76 -5.53
N ASP A 491 -36.45 -5.95 -6.59
CA ASP A 491 -35.80 -4.64 -6.72
C ASP A 491 -36.05 -3.70 -5.53
N ARG A 492 -37.19 -3.77 -4.89
CA ARG A 492 -37.49 -3.03 -3.64
C ARG A 492 -36.49 -3.34 -2.53
N ARG A 493 -36.06 -4.58 -2.36
CA ARG A 493 -35.07 -4.96 -1.34
C ARG A 493 -33.69 -4.45 -1.68
N ALA A 494 -33.30 -4.47 -2.95
CA ALA A 494 -32.05 -3.89 -3.41
C ALA A 494 -31.98 -2.38 -3.08
N TRP A 495 -33.10 -1.67 -3.25
CA TRP A 495 -33.21 -0.26 -2.89
C TRP A 495 -33.15 -0.04 -1.38
N GLN A 496 -33.89 -0.83 -0.60
CA GLN A 496 -33.82 -0.78 0.86
C GLN A 496 -32.42 -1.06 1.38
N THR A 497 -31.70 -2.00 0.75
CA THR A 497 -30.31 -2.31 1.10
C THR A 497 -29.39 -1.12 0.81
N LEU A 498 -29.54 -0.47 -0.33
CA LEU A 498 -28.76 0.73 -0.66
C LEU A 498 -28.96 1.82 0.39
N LEU A 499 -30.21 2.14 0.72
CA LEU A 499 -30.53 3.15 1.73
C LEU A 499 -30.00 2.78 3.12
N PHE A 500 -30.16 1.52 3.52
CA PHE A 500 -29.66 1.01 4.79
C PHE A 500 -28.13 1.12 4.88
N LEU A 501 -27.40 0.67 3.84
CA LEU A 501 -25.94 0.80 3.80
C LEU A 501 -25.48 2.26 3.77
N THR A 502 -26.22 3.14 3.08
CA THR A 502 -25.96 4.59 3.11
C THR A 502 -26.14 5.16 4.52
N GLY A 503 -27.14 4.69 5.25
CA GLY A 503 -27.34 5.06 6.67
C GLY A 503 -26.19 4.57 7.56
N VAL A 504 -25.74 3.33 7.39
CA VAL A 504 -24.57 2.78 8.11
C VAL A 504 -23.32 3.60 7.80
N PHE A 505 -23.08 3.91 6.52
CA PHE A 505 -21.97 4.75 6.08
C PHE A 505 -22.03 6.13 6.73
N ALA A 506 -23.19 6.80 6.67
CA ALA A 506 -23.36 8.13 7.26
C ALA A 506 -23.11 8.13 8.78
N ILE A 507 -23.57 7.12 9.52
CA ILE A 507 -23.32 7.01 10.96
C ILE A 507 -21.83 6.82 11.22
N THR A 508 -21.15 5.95 10.48
CA THR A 508 -19.70 5.71 10.62
C THR A 508 -18.91 7.00 10.40
N VAL A 509 -19.22 7.72 9.33
CA VAL A 509 -18.56 9.00 9.00
C VAL A 509 -18.85 10.10 10.03
N LEU A 510 -20.10 10.25 10.46
CA LEU A 510 -20.47 11.32 11.41
C LEU A 510 -19.90 11.12 12.82
N THR A 511 -19.52 9.91 13.18
CA THR A 511 -18.93 9.61 14.50
C THR A 511 -17.41 9.79 14.53
N THR A 512 -16.76 9.88 13.37
CA THR A 512 -15.32 10.16 13.24
C THR A 512 -15.10 11.39 12.34
N PRO A 513 -15.69 12.56 12.66
CA PRO A 513 -15.64 13.70 11.74
C PRO A 513 -14.22 14.27 11.63
N ARG A 514 -13.63 14.14 10.46
CA ARG A 514 -12.43 14.89 10.08
C ARG A 514 -12.83 15.98 9.09
N TRP A 515 -13.17 17.15 9.64
CA TRP A 515 -13.69 18.24 8.85
C TRP A 515 -12.58 18.91 8.06
N PHE A 516 -12.70 18.87 6.76
CA PHE A 516 -11.79 19.38 5.74
C PHE A 516 -11.91 20.89 5.48
N THR A 517 -12.40 21.68 6.43
CA THR A 517 -12.61 23.13 6.24
C THR A 517 -11.32 23.88 5.93
N SER A 518 -10.19 23.44 6.51
CA SER A 518 -8.88 24.09 6.29
C SER A 518 -8.33 23.86 4.88
N TYR A 519 -8.78 22.82 4.16
CA TYR A 519 -8.28 22.43 2.84
C TYR A 519 -9.38 22.38 1.78
N LEU A 520 -10.42 23.19 1.94
CA LEU A 520 -11.64 23.10 1.13
C LEU A 520 -11.37 23.20 -0.40
N VAL A 521 -10.50 24.11 -0.82
CA VAL A 521 -10.21 24.32 -2.25
C VAL A 521 -9.56 23.08 -2.86
N GLY A 522 -8.53 22.55 -2.22
CA GLY A 522 -7.86 21.32 -2.68
C GLY A 522 -8.79 20.12 -2.62
N THR A 523 -9.60 19.99 -1.58
CA THR A 523 -10.58 18.91 -1.43
C THR A 523 -11.62 18.93 -2.55
N VAL A 524 -12.20 20.09 -2.85
CA VAL A 524 -13.16 20.26 -3.95
C VAL A 524 -12.48 19.92 -5.29
N PHE A 525 -11.29 20.47 -5.53
CA PHE A 525 -10.55 20.20 -6.77
C PHE A 525 -10.25 18.71 -6.97
N LEU A 526 -9.70 18.04 -5.95
CA LEU A 526 -9.36 16.61 -6.03
C LEU A 526 -10.63 15.74 -6.18
N THR A 527 -11.70 16.06 -5.47
CA THR A 527 -12.97 15.33 -5.60
C THR A 527 -13.57 15.52 -7.01
N LEU A 528 -13.51 16.71 -7.58
CA LEU A 528 -13.92 16.96 -8.95
C LEU A 528 -13.08 16.14 -9.96
N CYS A 529 -11.76 16.10 -9.79
CA CYS A 529 -10.87 15.35 -10.67
C CYS A 529 -11.02 13.84 -10.54
N LEU A 530 -11.16 13.32 -9.34
CA LEU A 530 -11.11 11.88 -9.06
C LEU A 530 -12.48 11.18 -9.17
N VAL A 531 -13.59 11.89 -8.91
CA VAL A 531 -14.94 11.32 -8.92
C VAL A 531 -15.78 11.89 -10.08
N TRP A 532 -15.94 13.21 -10.13
CA TRP A 532 -16.91 13.83 -11.03
C TRP A 532 -16.47 13.89 -12.49
N ALA A 533 -15.21 14.17 -12.77
CA ALA A 533 -14.72 14.22 -14.14
C ALA A 533 -14.80 12.85 -14.85
N PRO A 534 -14.36 11.73 -14.25
CA PRO A 534 -14.54 10.40 -14.81
C PRO A 534 -16.02 10.00 -14.97
N ALA A 535 -16.88 10.34 -14.00
CA ALA A 535 -18.31 10.07 -14.05
C ALA A 535 -18.98 10.86 -15.16
N ALA A 536 -18.72 12.16 -15.27
CA ALA A 536 -19.25 13.03 -16.32
C ALA A 536 -18.82 12.58 -17.72
N LEU A 537 -17.55 12.22 -17.90
CA LEU A 537 -17.02 11.66 -19.14
C LEU A 537 -17.73 10.36 -19.55
N SER A 538 -17.99 9.48 -18.58
CA SER A 538 -18.69 8.23 -18.81
C SER A 538 -20.16 8.48 -19.23
N LEU A 539 -20.86 9.39 -18.54
CA LEU A 539 -22.24 9.75 -18.83
C LEU A 539 -22.37 10.51 -20.14
N ALA A 540 -21.49 11.45 -20.42
CA ALA A 540 -21.48 12.22 -21.66
C ALA A 540 -21.31 11.31 -22.89
N ARG A 541 -20.39 10.33 -22.81
CA ARG A 541 -20.21 9.33 -23.87
C ARG A 541 -21.46 8.44 -24.07
N SER A 542 -22.13 8.06 -23.00
CA SER A 542 -23.30 7.19 -23.06
C SER A 542 -24.52 7.89 -23.62
N ARG A 543 -24.63 9.22 -23.44
CA ARG A 543 -25.76 10.04 -23.90
C ARG A 543 -25.51 10.73 -25.27
N GLY A 544 -24.28 10.70 -25.77
CA GLY A 544 -23.89 11.40 -27.00
C GLY A 544 -24.01 12.93 -26.92
N SER A 545 -24.14 13.49 -25.71
CA SER A 545 -24.55 14.88 -25.47
C SER A 545 -23.42 15.90 -25.48
N VAL A 546 -22.16 15.46 -25.46
CA VAL A 546 -21.00 16.35 -25.42
C VAL A 546 -20.04 16.05 -26.55
N SER A 547 -19.62 17.10 -27.24
CA SER A 547 -18.69 16.96 -28.38
C SER A 547 -17.29 16.55 -27.88
N ARG A 548 -16.59 15.74 -28.68
CA ARG A 548 -15.20 15.32 -28.37
C ARG A 548 -14.26 16.49 -28.09
N PRO A 549 -14.31 17.62 -28.84
CA PRO A 549 -13.50 18.80 -28.54
C PRO A 549 -13.73 19.41 -27.16
N ALA A 550 -15.01 19.48 -26.73
CA ALA A 550 -15.33 20.04 -25.39
C ALA A 550 -14.78 19.15 -24.27
N ILE A 551 -14.81 17.83 -24.42
CA ILE A 551 -14.19 16.89 -23.47
C ILE A 551 -12.67 17.10 -23.43
N ALA A 552 -12.03 17.22 -24.59
CA ALA A 552 -10.59 17.45 -24.68
C ALA A 552 -10.20 18.80 -24.05
N ALA A 553 -10.95 19.86 -24.33
CA ALA A 553 -10.70 21.17 -23.74
C ALA A 553 -10.84 21.14 -22.22
N GLY A 554 -11.88 20.50 -21.67
CA GLY A 554 -12.05 20.34 -20.23
C GLY A 554 -10.90 19.56 -19.58
N ALA A 555 -10.44 18.47 -20.21
CA ALA A 555 -9.29 17.72 -19.73
C ALA A 555 -8.00 18.56 -19.71
N VAL A 556 -7.74 19.33 -20.76
CA VAL A 556 -6.58 20.25 -20.81
C VAL A 556 -6.63 21.28 -19.70
N VAL A 557 -7.80 21.90 -19.45
CA VAL A 557 -7.96 22.86 -18.34
C VAL A 557 -7.67 22.22 -17.00
N LEU A 558 -8.19 21.02 -16.74
CA LEU A 558 -7.93 20.30 -15.48
C LEU A 558 -6.44 19.97 -15.32
N VAL A 559 -5.77 19.54 -16.39
CA VAL A 559 -4.32 19.29 -16.35
C VAL A 559 -3.52 20.54 -16.08
N LEU A 560 -3.84 21.67 -16.72
CA LEU A 560 -3.18 22.96 -16.49
C LEU A 560 -3.38 23.42 -15.04
N LEU A 561 -4.59 23.32 -14.50
CA LEU A 561 -4.87 23.63 -13.11
C LEU A 561 -4.07 22.71 -12.17
N ALA A 562 -4.01 21.40 -12.44
CA ALA A 562 -3.22 20.47 -11.65
C ALA A 562 -1.73 20.81 -11.66
N VAL A 563 -1.17 21.24 -12.81
CA VAL A 563 0.23 21.68 -12.91
C VAL A 563 0.48 22.95 -12.09
N VAL A 564 -0.42 23.93 -12.16
CA VAL A 564 -0.26 25.19 -11.40
C VAL A 564 -0.40 24.96 -9.90
N LEU A 565 -1.47 24.27 -9.47
CA LEU A 565 -1.69 23.95 -8.06
C LEU A 565 -0.61 23.01 -7.51
N GLY A 566 -0.18 22.03 -8.28
CA GLY A 566 0.88 21.12 -7.91
C GLY A 566 2.22 21.82 -7.68
N ARG A 567 2.54 22.88 -8.46
CA ARG A 567 3.74 23.66 -8.19
C ARG A 567 3.66 24.42 -6.87
N ALA A 568 2.51 25.03 -6.59
CA ALA A 568 2.31 25.71 -5.32
C ALA A 568 2.46 24.75 -4.13
N GLN A 569 1.86 23.56 -4.24
CA GLN A 569 1.99 22.50 -3.22
C GLN A 569 3.40 21.96 -3.08
N GLN A 570 4.14 21.77 -4.19
CA GLN A 570 5.54 21.33 -4.11
C GLN A 570 6.43 22.33 -3.38
N VAL A 571 6.24 23.64 -3.64
CA VAL A 571 6.99 24.71 -2.94
C VAL A 571 6.62 24.71 -1.46
N GLN A 572 5.33 24.68 -1.15
CA GLN A 572 4.83 24.64 0.22
C GLN A 572 5.36 23.41 0.98
N TYR A 573 5.30 22.22 0.38
CA TYR A 573 5.83 20.99 0.95
C TYR A 573 7.33 21.12 1.27
N ALA A 574 8.13 21.59 0.31
CA ALA A 574 9.58 21.75 0.50
C ALA A 574 9.95 22.75 1.61
N ASP A 575 9.10 23.75 1.86
CA ASP A 575 9.37 24.80 2.85
C ASP A 575 8.83 24.45 4.25
N GLN A 576 7.80 23.58 4.36
CA GLN A 576 7.03 23.40 5.60
C GLN A 576 7.10 22.00 6.20
N HIS A 577 7.26 20.93 5.38
CA HIS A 577 7.23 19.57 5.93
C HIS A 577 8.39 19.32 6.90
N TYR A 578 8.08 18.66 8.01
CA TYR A 578 8.96 18.42 9.15
C TYR A 578 9.49 19.67 9.86
N VAL A 579 9.03 20.86 9.50
CA VAL A 579 9.41 22.14 10.17
C VAL A 579 8.44 22.48 11.30
N ASN A 580 7.16 22.27 11.08
CA ASN A 580 6.10 22.57 12.04
C ASN A 580 5.52 21.29 12.66
N PRO A 581 5.12 21.32 13.96
CA PRO A 581 4.43 20.20 14.57
C PRO A 581 3.08 19.97 13.88
N ASP A 582 2.75 18.72 13.62
CA ASP A 582 1.41 18.37 13.15
C ASP A 582 0.41 18.57 14.29
N PRO A 583 -0.56 19.48 14.15
CA PRO A 583 -1.54 19.75 15.21
C PRO A 583 -2.50 18.57 15.47
N PHE A 584 -2.52 17.56 14.59
CA PHE A 584 -3.40 16.40 14.67
C PHE A 584 -2.72 15.14 15.23
N LEU A 585 -1.38 15.07 15.23
CA LEU A 585 -0.61 13.91 15.70
C LEU A 585 -0.10 14.06 17.14
N GLY A 586 -0.42 15.15 17.83
CA GLY A 586 -0.05 15.34 19.23
C GLY A 586 1.45 15.47 19.48
N GLU A 587 2.00 14.77 20.47
CA GLU A 587 3.38 14.91 20.99
C GLU A 587 4.51 14.56 19.98
N GLY A 588 4.21 14.17 18.76
CA GLY A 588 5.15 13.81 17.70
C GLY A 588 5.64 14.97 16.84
N GLY A 589 5.72 16.18 17.39
CA GLY A 589 6.20 17.36 16.66
C GLY A 589 7.60 17.18 16.04
N PRO A 590 7.95 18.02 15.02
CA PRO A 590 9.23 17.92 14.37
C PRO A 590 10.32 18.13 15.39
N LYS A 591 11.27 17.22 15.37
CA LYS A 591 12.45 17.31 16.20
C LYS A 591 13.40 18.34 15.60
N GLU A 592 14.15 19.05 16.45
CA GLU A 592 15.19 19.97 15.99
C GLU A 592 16.20 19.28 15.05
N ALA A 593 16.42 17.98 15.26
CA ALA A 593 17.25 17.14 14.39
C ALA A 593 16.67 17.08 12.96
N TYR A 594 15.35 16.97 12.77
CA TYR A 594 14.74 17.02 11.43
C TYR A 594 14.93 18.38 10.79
N VAL A 595 14.62 19.45 11.50
CA VAL A 595 14.76 20.84 11.01
C VAL A 595 16.20 21.11 10.54
N TYR A 596 17.18 20.55 11.23
CA TYR A 596 18.58 20.69 10.86
C TYR A 596 18.88 19.87 9.59
N THR A 597 18.53 18.58 9.58
CA THR A 597 18.87 17.68 8.48
C THR A 597 18.10 17.96 7.19
N GLN A 598 16.89 18.57 7.29
CA GLN A 598 16.13 19.04 6.11
C GLN A 598 16.91 20.06 5.26
N LYS A 599 17.90 20.75 5.83
CA LYS A 599 18.74 21.73 5.13
C LYS A 599 19.99 21.13 4.50
N LEU A 600 20.24 19.86 4.78
CA LEU A 600 21.39 19.12 4.25
C LEU A 600 21.01 18.49 2.90
N HIS A 601 21.97 18.45 1.99
CA HIS A 601 21.81 17.87 0.65
C HIS A 601 23.02 16.99 0.34
N ASP A 602 22.78 15.82 -0.24
CA ASP A 602 23.81 14.87 -0.67
C ASP A 602 24.79 14.47 0.45
N GLN A 603 24.32 14.45 1.72
CA GLN A 603 25.15 14.09 2.86
C GLN A 603 24.98 12.62 3.24
N ARG A 604 26.03 11.98 3.71
CA ARG A 604 25.97 10.65 4.32
C ARG A 604 25.68 10.79 5.81
N ILE A 605 24.53 10.31 6.23
CA ILE A 605 24.05 10.41 7.60
C ILE A 605 24.00 9.01 8.24
N GLY A 606 24.87 8.77 9.21
CA GLY A 606 24.83 7.56 10.02
C GLY A 606 23.81 7.70 11.16
N ILE A 607 22.88 6.76 11.29
CA ILE A 607 21.89 6.75 12.39
C ILE A 607 22.13 5.59 13.35
N ILE A 608 22.02 5.84 14.64
CA ILE A 608 22.08 4.79 15.68
C ILE A 608 21.40 5.29 16.95
N GLY A 609 20.60 4.45 17.60
CA GLY A 609 20.00 4.87 18.87
C GLY A 609 18.65 4.26 19.15
N SER A 610 17.71 5.07 19.64
CA SER A 610 16.39 4.67 20.09
C SER A 610 15.46 4.27 18.92
N SER A 611 14.34 3.63 19.28
CA SER A 611 13.29 3.33 18.33
C SER A 611 12.77 4.56 17.57
N GLN A 612 12.78 5.72 18.21
CA GLN A 612 12.31 6.95 17.58
C GLN A 612 13.20 7.38 16.40
N ILE A 613 14.52 7.27 16.51
CA ILE A 613 15.44 7.54 15.40
C ILE A 613 15.20 6.53 14.28
N ILE A 614 15.07 5.23 14.63
CA ILE A 614 14.90 4.17 13.64
C ILE A 614 13.55 4.29 12.95
N PHE A 615 12.45 4.47 13.68
CA PHE A 615 11.12 4.61 13.10
C PHE A 615 10.92 5.94 12.40
N GLY A 616 11.58 7.00 12.83
CA GLY A 616 11.49 8.32 12.23
C GLY A 616 12.61 8.62 11.23
N GLN A 617 13.37 7.64 10.77
CA GLN A 617 14.58 7.87 9.98
C GLN A 617 14.36 8.64 8.69
N TYR A 618 13.15 8.57 8.10
CA TYR A 618 12.87 9.28 6.87
C TYR A 618 13.01 10.80 7.00
N GLY A 619 12.74 11.37 8.16
CA GLY A 619 12.95 12.79 8.41
C GLY A 619 14.39 13.29 8.21
N PHE A 620 15.38 12.38 8.15
CA PHE A 620 16.79 12.73 7.93
C PHE A 620 17.20 12.72 6.46
N TYR A 621 16.35 12.25 5.53
CA TYR A 621 16.67 12.20 4.10
C TYR A 621 16.73 13.57 3.40
N GLY A 622 16.33 14.64 4.08
CA GLY A 622 16.36 16.00 3.53
C GLY A 622 15.14 16.32 2.66
N ASN A 623 15.01 17.59 2.29
CA ASN A 623 13.87 18.12 1.53
C ASN A 623 13.70 17.52 0.12
N ASP A 624 14.75 16.99 -0.44
CA ASP A 624 14.80 16.44 -1.80
C ASP A 624 15.11 14.94 -1.83
N ALA A 625 15.09 14.31 -0.64
CA ALA A 625 15.46 12.91 -0.45
C ALA A 625 16.88 12.58 -0.97
N SER A 626 17.81 13.55 -0.93
CA SER A 626 19.18 13.38 -1.43
C SER A 626 20.16 12.85 -0.39
N ASN A 627 19.91 13.02 0.91
CA ASN A 627 20.79 12.50 1.94
C ASN A 627 20.75 10.97 1.97
N HIS A 628 21.93 10.35 2.06
CA HIS A 628 22.08 8.91 2.22
C HIS A 628 22.05 8.56 3.71
N VAL A 629 20.92 8.02 4.18
CA VAL A 629 20.72 7.67 5.59
C VAL A 629 20.95 6.18 5.77
N GLU A 630 21.93 5.82 6.58
CA GLU A 630 22.29 4.43 6.84
C GLU A 630 22.37 4.15 8.34
N TYR A 631 21.96 2.94 8.73
CA TYR A 631 22.12 2.48 10.09
C TYR A 631 23.58 2.06 10.37
N ILE A 632 24.19 2.61 11.42
CA ILE A 632 25.55 2.27 11.81
C ILE A 632 25.57 0.91 12.52
N GLY A 633 26.06 -0.10 11.84
CA GLY A 633 26.10 -1.45 12.37
C GLY A 633 27.12 -2.35 11.69
N VAL A 634 27.36 -3.52 12.28
CA VAL A 634 28.25 -4.53 11.72
C VAL A 634 27.50 -5.28 10.63
N HIS A 635 27.98 -5.18 9.40
CA HIS A 635 27.42 -5.91 8.27
C HIS A 635 27.81 -7.39 8.35
N GLY A 636 26.80 -8.24 8.33
CA GLY A 636 26.94 -9.70 8.22
C GLY A 636 26.63 -10.23 6.81
N PRO A 637 26.73 -11.55 6.62
CA PRO A 637 26.34 -12.21 5.36
C PRO A 637 24.89 -11.90 5.01
N HIS A 638 24.60 -11.84 3.70
CA HIS A 638 23.29 -11.53 3.16
C HIS A 638 22.69 -10.19 3.64
N GLY A 639 23.58 -9.26 4.07
CA GLY A 639 23.22 -7.93 4.49
C GLY A 639 22.61 -7.86 5.89
N ALA A 640 22.73 -8.87 6.72
CA ALA A 640 22.40 -8.78 8.14
C ALA A 640 23.18 -7.62 8.80
N ASN A 641 22.53 -6.91 9.70
CA ASN A 641 23.13 -5.81 10.39
C ASN A 641 23.04 -6.04 11.91
N ARG A 642 24.14 -5.84 12.65
CA ARG A 642 24.23 -6.00 14.10
C ARG A 642 24.59 -4.70 14.76
N LEU A 643 24.12 -4.53 15.99
CA LEU A 643 24.52 -3.43 16.84
C LEU A 643 26.02 -3.50 17.16
N PRO A 644 26.75 -2.37 17.13
CA PRO A 644 28.09 -2.31 17.70
C PRO A 644 28.01 -2.52 19.21
N THR A 645 28.90 -3.37 19.76
CA THR A 645 28.90 -3.76 21.16
C THR A 645 30.00 -3.11 21.97
N SER A 646 30.83 -2.27 21.36
CA SER A 646 31.91 -1.52 22.05
C SER A 646 32.15 -0.16 21.38
N CYS A 647 32.75 0.75 22.17
CA CYS A 647 33.17 2.07 21.68
C CYS A 647 34.12 1.96 20.50
N ALA A 648 35.15 1.12 20.57
CA ALA A 648 36.12 0.98 19.49
C ALA A 648 35.46 0.44 18.19
N GLN A 649 34.53 -0.50 18.31
CA GLN A 649 33.78 -1.02 17.19
C GLN A 649 32.89 0.06 16.57
N LEU A 650 32.13 0.84 17.36
CA LEU A 650 31.30 1.94 16.85
C LEU A 650 32.15 2.98 16.11
N ARG A 651 33.25 3.44 16.68
CA ARG A 651 34.15 4.42 16.04
C ARG A 651 34.76 3.87 14.75
N GLY A 652 35.12 2.58 14.75
CA GLY A 652 35.60 1.91 13.52
C GLY A 652 34.54 1.88 12.44
N LEU A 653 33.27 1.57 12.77
CA LEU A 653 32.17 1.57 11.82
C LEU A 653 31.83 2.97 11.29
N ILE A 654 31.87 4.00 12.15
CA ILE A 654 31.70 5.40 11.73
C ILE A 654 32.79 5.77 10.70
N ASN A 655 34.04 5.41 10.98
CA ASN A 655 35.14 5.66 10.06
C ASN A 655 35.03 4.88 8.73
N GLN A 656 34.49 3.69 8.77
CA GLN A 656 34.26 2.85 7.59
C GLN A 656 33.12 3.38 6.72
N GLY A 657 32.06 3.89 7.37
CA GLY A 657 30.89 4.42 6.66
C GLY A 657 31.12 5.78 6.02
N ASP A 658 32.20 6.48 6.39
CA ASP A 658 32.57 7.80 5.86
C ASP A 658 31.42 8.80 5.94
N TYR A 659 30.79 8.88 7.11
CA TYR A 659 29.60 9.72 7.35
C TYR A 659 30.00 11.19 7.55
N ASP A 660 29.20 12.10 6.98
CA ASP A 660 29.31 13.55 7.18
C ASP A 660 28.64 13.97 8.51
N TYR A 661 27.56 13.26 8.86
CA TYR A 661 26.79 13.50 10.07
C TYR A 661 26.39 12.19 10.76
N LEU A 662 26.21 12.29 12.08
CA LEU A 662 25.67 11.20 12.90
C LEU A 662 24.41 11.69 13.60
N VAL A 663 23.34 10.91 13.56
CA VAL A 663 22.13 11.14 14.35
C VAL A 663 22.03 10.00 15.36
N MET A 664 22.02 10.31 16.63
CA MET A 664 22.03 9.29 17.68
C MET A 664 21.26 9.70 18.92
N SER A 665 20.71 8.70 19.62
CA SER A 665 20.20 8.86 20.99
C SER A 665 21.32 8.65 22.01
N GLN A 666 21.00 8.88 23.29
CA GLN A 666 21.94 8.63 24.39
C GLN A 666 22.36 7.15 24.47
N TYR A 667 21.40 6.25 24.28
CA TYR A 667 21.60 4.80 24.28
C TYR A 667 21.01 4.16 23.02
N THR A 668 21.50 2.96 22.69
CA THR A 668 20.83 2.14 21.68
C THR A 668 19.42 1.79 22.14
N GLN A 669 18.58 1.44 21.17
CA GLN A 669 17.22 1.01 21.45
C GLN A 669 17.22 -0.11 22.48
N ASP A 670 16.36 0.00 23.49
CA ASP A 670 15.93 -1.12 24.28
C ASP A 670 15.01 -2.00 23.42
N THR A 671 15.62 -2.95 22.77
CA THR A 671 14.92 -3.92 21.94
C THR A 671 14.84 -5.23 22.68
N GLY A 672 14.29 -5.21 23.85
CA GLY A 672 13.60 -6.40 24.29
C GLY A 672 12.67 -6.84 23.12
N PRO A 673 12.42 -8.13 22.93
CA PRO A 673 11.56 -8.57 21.83
C PRO A 673 10.33 -7.70 21.84
N TYR A 674 10.08 -7.05 20.70
CA TYR A 674 9.02 -6.05 20.54
C TYR A 674 7.77 -6.62 21.21
N ASN A 675 7.33 -5.98 22.30
CA ASN A 675 6.14 -6.39 23.04
C ASN A 675 6.25 -7.56 24.04
N THR A 676 7.41 -8.02 24.44
CA THR A 676 7.49 -9.01 25.55
C THR A 676 7.49 -8.38 26.93
N GLY A 677 7.61 -7.05 27.03
CA GLY A 677 7.75 -6.36 28.33
C GLY A 677 9.06 -6.64 29.06
N VAL A 678 9.95 -7.41 28.45
CA VAL A 678 11.29 -7.67 28.99
C VAL A 678 12.21 -6.62 28.38
N ALA A 679 12.68 -5.70 29.21
CA ALA A 679 13.70 -4.74 28.83
C ALA A 679 14.94 -5.51 28.30
N ASN A 680 15.48 -5.07 27.15
CA ASN A 680 16.76 -5.59 26.70
C ASN A 680 17.83 -5.11 27.70
N PRO A 681 18.54 -6.00 28.40
CA PRO A 681 19.57 -5.60 29.35
C PRO A 681 20.76 -4.87 28.67
N TYR A 682 20.80 -4.82 27.33
CA TYR A 682 21.95 -4.32 26.55
C TYR A 682 21.63 -2.98 25.88
N GLN A 683 21.57 -1.92 26.69
CA GLN A 683 21.60 -0.55 26.20
C GLN A 683 23.04 -0.09 26.09
N PHE A 684 23.53 0.12 24.86
CA PHE A 684 24.89 0.64 24.66
C PHE A 684 24.89 2.17 24.70
N PRO A 685 25.83 2.80 25.43
CA PRO A 685 25.88 4.25 25.61
C PRO A 685 26.56 4.93 24.41
N VAL A 686 25.92 4.82 23.20
CA VAL A 686 26.50 5.26 21.93
C VAL A 686 26.89 6.73 21.93
N TYR A 687 26.11 7.60 22.57
CA TYR A 687 26.43 9.01 22.72
C TYR A 687 27.74 9.20 23.50
N ALA A 688 27.91 8.48 24.63
CA ALA A 688 29.11 8.58 25.44
C ALA A 688 30.36 8.07 24.71
N TRP A 689 30.20 7.10 23.80
CA TRP A 689 31.27 6.55 23.00
C TRP A 689 31.79 7.51 21.93
N VAL A 690 30.93 8.45 21.48
CA VAL A 690 31.26 9.40 20.42
C VAL A 690 31.58 10.79 20.98
N LYS A 691 30.86 11.20 22.03
CA LYS A 691 31.06 12.50 22.67
C LYS A 691 32.49 12.68 23.16
N GLY A 692 33.11 13.79 22.82
CA GLY A 692 34.45 14.15 23.26
C GLY A 692 35.57 13.64 22.35
N ASP A 693 35.28 12.92 21.29
CA ASP A 693 36.24 12.69 20.24
C ASP A 693 36.42 14.00 19.42
N PRO A 694 37.67 14.45 19.21
CA PRO A 694 37.94 15.72 18.51
C PRO A 694 37.50 15.71 17.03
N ALA A 695 37.26 14.54 16.47
CA ALA A 695 36.78 14.39 15.08
C ALA A 695 35.28 14.66 14.91
N VAL A 696 34.51 14.90 15.99
CA VAL A 696 33.09 15.17 15.91
C VAL A 696 32.72 16.45 16.66
N MET A 697 31.81 17.22 16.06
CA MET A 697 31.25 18.43 16.65
C MET A 697 29.75 18.29 16.86
N LEU A 698 29.28 18.46 18.09
CA LEU A 698 27.85 18.47 18.37
C LEU A 698 27.20 19.73 17.78
N VAL A 699 26.23 19.54 16.85
CA VAL A 699 25.53 20.65 16.16
C VAL A 699 24.09 20.80 16.61
N VAL A 700 23.45 19.71 17.03
CA VAL A 700 22.08 19.73 17.58
C VAL A 700 22.00 18.84 18.82
N LYS A 701 21.32 19.34 19.85
CA LYS A 701 20.82 18.55 20.97
C LYS A 701 19.30 18.75 21.02
N ASP A 702 18.57 17.78 20.50
CA ASP A 702 17.11 17.82 20.47
C ASP A 702 16.53 17.35 21.81
N ASN A 703 16.12 18.29 22.63
CA ASN A 703 15.55 18.02 23.94
C ASN A 703 14.03 17.70 23.87
N LEU A 704 13.41 17.89 22.71
CA LEU A 704 12.00 17.58 22.48
C LEU A 704 11.79 16.09 22.17
N ALA A 705 12.86 15.38 21.86
CA ALA A 705 12.82 13.93 21.65
C ALA A 705 12.52 13.21 22.98
N SER A 706 11.41 12.50 23.04
CA SER A 706 11.03 11.68 24.20
C SER A 706 11.27 10.19 23.88
N PRO A 707 11.73 9.39 24.82
CA PRO A 707 12.08 9.65 26.24
C PRO A 707 13.51 10.15 26.47
N GLN A 708 14.34 10.26 25.44
CA GLN A 708 15.74 10.69 25.55
C GLN A 708 16.03 11.73 24.45
N PRO A 709 16.98 12.66 24.72
CA PRO A 709 17.43 13.59 23.69
C PRO A 709 18.03 12.86 22.49
N ASP A 710 17.78 13.40 21.31
CA ASP A 710 18.52 13.02 20.10
C ASP A 710 19.66 14.03 19.88
N TYR A 711 20.75 13.57 19.31
CA TYR A 711 21.95 14.36 19.08
C TYR A 711 22.35 14.28 17.61
N VAL A 712 22.70 15.41 17.02
CA VAL A 712 23.32 15.45 15.69
C VAL A 712 24.76 15.92 15.83
N PHE A 713 25.69 15.11 15.34
CA PHE A 713 27.11 15.45 15.26
C PHE A 713 27.50 15.64 13.80
N LYS A 714 28.29 16.67 13.53
CA LYS A 714 29.06 16.79 12.30
C LYS A 714 30.35 16.04 12.47
N VAL A 715 30.72 15.23 11.50
CA VAL A 715 32.00 14.51 11.46
C VAL A 715 33.01 15.34 10.69
N GLU A 716 34.13 15.68 11.32
CA GLU A 716 35.18 16.53 10.75
C GLU A 716 36.49 15.76 10.48
N GLY A 717 36.52 14.47 10.84
CA GLY A 717 37.69 13.63 10.65
C GLY A 717 37.41 12.19 11.08
N LYS A 718 38.45 11.39 11.15
CA LYS A 718 38.34 10.00 11.62
C LYS A 718 38.40 9.95 13.14
N LEU A 719 37.46 9.27 13.75
CA LEU A 719 37.42 9.02 15.20
C LEU A 719 38.54 8.08 15.58
N ASP A 720 39.07 8.23 16.78
CA ASP A 720 40.15 7.39 17.31
C ASP A 720 39.60 6.19 18.13
N PRO A 721 39.59 4.96 17.58
CA PRO A 721 39.14 3.78 18.33
C PRO A 721 40.06 3.44 19.53
N SER A 722 41.32 3.87 19.51
CA SER A 722 42.27 3.57 20.59
C SER A 722 42.06 4.42 21.84
N ALA A 723 41.38 5.57 21.72
CA ALA A 723 40.98 6.42 22.83
C ALA A 723 39.82 5.86 23.66
N CYS A 724 39.20 4.77 23.21
CA CYS A 724 38.11 4.11 23.93
C CYS A 724 38.64 3.43 25.23
N LYS A 725 37.95 3.67 26.36
CA LYS A 725 38.24 2.94 27.58
C LYS A 725 37.85 1.47 27.43
N PRO A 726 38.63 0.53 28.01
CA PRO A 726 38.24 -0.87 28.05
C PRO A 726 36.90 -1.02 28.77
N GLU A 727 35.91 -1.53 28.07
CA GLU A 727 34.57 -1.83 28.61
C GLU A 727 34.46 -3.33 28.85
N LYS A 728 33.90 -3.74 29.99
CA LYS A 728 33.47 -5.13 30.15
C LYS A 728 32.32 -5.37 29.16
N ARG A 729 32.56 -6.26 28.21
CA ARG A 729 31.52 -6.71 27.29
C ARG A 729 30.37 -7.32 28.11
N PRO A 730 29.13 -6.84 27.96
CA PRO A 730 27.99 -7.57 28.53
C PRO A 730 27.93 -8.95 27.87
N GLU A 731 27.83 -10.01 28.64
CA GLU A 731 27.58 -11.35 28.11
C GLU A 731 26.19 -11.38 27.54
N VAL A 732 26.08 -11.61 26.24
CA VAL A 732 24.81 -11.77 25.54
C VAL A 732 24.39 -13.24 25.63
N PRO A 733 23.33 -13.59 26.37
CA PRO A 733 22.89 -14.98 26.45
C PRO A 733 22.53 -15.51 25.06
N GLY A 734 23.22 -16.55 24.59
CA GLY A 734 22.97 -17.20 23.32
C GLY A 734 23.77 -16.70 22.13
N GLU A 735 24.70 -15.76 22.29
CA GLU A 735 25.73 -15.50 21.26
C GLU A 735 26.89 -16.52 21.43
N GLU A 736 27.09 -17.32 20.37
CA GLU A 736 28.36 -18.05 20.25
C GLU A 736 29.50 -17.03 20.04
N PRO A 737 30.65 -17.20 20.68
CA PRO A 737 31.79 -16.31 20.47
C PRO A 737 32.18 -16.38 18.99
N ILE A 738 32.26 -15.23 18.34
CA ILE A 738 32.86 -15.12 16.99
C ILE A 738 34.37 -15.21 17.21
N GLU A 739 35.00 -16.33 16.82
CA GLU A 739 36.45 -16.44 16.67
C GLU A 739 36.94 -15.61 15.48
#